data_5c3c03481a45a67fe4967dfded8c1252
#
_entry.id   5c3c03481a45a67fe4967dfded8c1252
#
_cell.length_a   1.000
_cell.length_b   1.000
_cell.length_c   1.000
_cell.angle_alpha   90.00
_cell.angle_beta   90.00
_cell.angle_gamma   90.00
#
_symmetry.space_group_name_H-M   'P 1'
#
loop_
_entity.id
_entity.type
_entity.pdbx_description
1 polymer ?
#
loop_
_entity_poly.entity_id
_entity_poly.type
_entity_poly.pdbx_seq_one_letter_code
_entity_poly.pdbx_strand_id
1 'polypeptide(L)'
;MEKALTWSGAVVRAAAAGHRPGVAACSIDLARHPTVAALFEDRPVFWSRLLPMQPLHLVGWGRKTSGKRVAAAKGAAQRHILEDGFLRSVGRRDTALSIVFDDDGIYYDADCDSRFFRLARQQLRPDQVRRAKDLVSRWQALDLSKYNDAPDAKGLPDTPFVLVLDQVRGDLSIGYGRADASSFDRMLTAALAEHPEATVLVKIHPNSLSDPRKRHFDVGKLRAMPRVRVLTTACHVTGLIRAASAIYTVTSQVGFEALLHGKPVRCFGMPFYAGWGLTLDDQEPPAGRHGIPLEQLVHAALVDYPRYADPVIRQEIQAEEAMEAVGLNRRIRLEHPAVVHALGFSRWKRPFIRAFMTGSDVRFARSACRVPEGATLLLWGAQPAPEARDDLRIVRIEDGFLRSVGLGAELIRPMSLAFDDRGIHYDPSRPSRIEEILARGTFTDADRARGTALRFAITAAGVGKYNLGGRVWKRPDTERKVILVAGQVGDDQSVLLGSPLVRSDAELLRAVRAGDPDAWIVYRPHPDVVAGLRKGGIAPDDVAPFDEVAADADLDSLFRGVDEVHVMTSLLGFEALLRGIPVVCHGLPFYAGWGLTRDRIACPRRGRRLALDELVFGALVDYPRYLMPGSSFFVTPERIISELAARAGTPSPGLSMRRRAIRILVQPWRAARTRIGPRPGPASRSAT
;
A
#
# COMPACT_ATOMS: atom_id res chain seq x y z
N MET A 1 -23.68 -24.13 0.91
CA MET A 1 -24.69 -24.66 0.00
C MET A 1 -25.72 -23.59 -0.41
N GLU A 2 -26.24 -22.76 0.48
CA GLU A 2 -27.21 -21.68 0.16
C GLU A 2 -26.69 -20.60 -0.84
N LYS A 3 -25.40 -20.23 -0.78
CA LYS A 3 -24.81 -19.30 -1.75
C LYS A 3 -24.64 -19.83 -3.17
N ALA A 4 -24.68 -21.15 -3.35
CA ALA A 4 -24.63 -21.79 -4.67
C ALA A 4 -26.02 -21.82 -5.36
N LEU A 5 -27.09 -21.93 -4.56
CA LEU A 5 -28.47 -21.97 -5.06
C LEU A 5 -29.01 -20.61 -5.51
N THR A 6 -28.57 -19.51 -4.88
CA THR A 6 -28.93 -18.14 -5.30
C THR A 6 -28.28 -17.74 -6.62
N TRP A 7 -27.17 -18.36 -6.98
CA TRP A 7 -26.45 -18.10 -8.23
C TRP A 7 -27.08 -18.75 -9.45
N SER A 8 -27.59 -19.99 -9.32
CA SER A 8 -28.32 -20.68 -10.38
C SER A 8 -29.61 -19.96 -10.79
N GLY A 9 -30.30 -19.35 -9.82
CA GLY A 9 -31.53 -18.61 -10.07
C GLY A 9 -31.34 -17.27 -10.81
N ALA A 10 -30.21 -16.60 -10.67
CA ALA A 10 -29.91 -15.36 -11.40
C ALA A 10 -29.50 -15.62 -12.86
N VAL A 11 -28.71 -16.68 -13.08
CA VAL A 11 -28.28 -17.12 -14.42
C VAL A 11 -29.48 -17.61 -15.26
N VAL A 12 -30.37 -18.38 -14.65
CA VAL A 12 -31.58 -18.89 -15.33
C VAL A 12 -32.57 -17.75 -15.63
N ARG A 13 -32.69 -16.76 -14.73
CA ARG A 13 -33.56 -15.59 -14.95
C ARG A 13 -33.04 -14.65 -16.05
N ALA A 14 -31.75 -14.44 -16.15
CA ALA A 14 -31.12 -13.62 -17.21
C ALA A 14 -31.28 -14.28 -18.57
N ALA A 15 -31.16 -15.61 -18.67
CA ALA A 15 -31.40 -16.36 -19.89
C ALA A 15 -32.90 -16.34 -20.35
N ALA A 16 -33.81 -16.40 -19.40
CA ALA A 16 -35.27 -16.36 -19.67
C ALA A 16 -35.80 -14.98 -20.11
N ALA A 17 -35.06 -13.89 -19.75
CA ALA A 17 -35.45 -12.50 -20.05
C ALA A 17 -34.93 -11.99 -21.42
N GLY A 18 -34.26 -12.82 -22.23
CA GLY A 18 -33.68 -12.39 -23.52
C GLY A 18 -32.54 -11.36 -23.36
N HIS A 19 -32.01 -11.19 -22.16
CA HIS A 19 -30.95 -10.25 -21.88
C HIS A 19 -29.64 -10.80 -22.45
N ARG A 20 -28.95 -10.05 -23.30
CA ARG A 20 -27.61 -10.38 -23.80
C ARG A 20 -26.60 -9.99 -22.72
N PRO A 21 -25.90 -10.95 -22.06
CA PRO A 21 -24.86 -10.57 -21.16
C PRO A 21 -23.73 -9.89 -21.95
N GLY A 22 -23.18 -8.78 -21.40
CA GLY A 22 -22.03 -8.10 -22.00
C GLY A 22 -20.84 -9.05 -22.11
N VAL A 23 -20.52 -9.80 -21.04
CA VAL A 23 -19.38 -10.72 -20.98
C VAL A 23 -19.81 -12.10 -20.49
N ALA A 24 -19.32 -13.14 -21.17
CA ALA A 24 -19.50 -14.53 -20.74
C ALA A 24 -18.15 -15.26 -20.65
N ALA A 25 -17.96 -16.03 -19.59
CA ALA A 25 -16.72 -16.75 -19.29
C ALA A 25 -16.87 -18.26 -19.39
N CYS A 26 -15.92 -18.92 -20.07
CA CYS A 26 -15.90 -20.38 -20.27
C CYS A 26 -15.39 -21.17 -19.06
N SER A 27 -15.18 -20.54 -17.90
CA SER A 27 -14.90 -21.20 -16.62
C SER A 27 -15.48 -20.41 -15.46
N ILE A 28 -15.80 -21.10 -14.36
CA ILE A 28 -16.35 -20.48 -13.14
C ILE A 28 -15.34 -19.54 -12.49
N ASP A 29 -14.07 -19.94 -12.46
CA ASP A 29 -13.00 -19.11 -11.85
C ASP A 29 -12.87 -17.79 -12.60
N LEU A 30 -12.91 -17.84 -13.94
CA LEU A 30 -12.85 -16.64 -14.78
C LEU A 30 -14.09 -15.77 -14.62
N ALA A 31 -15.28 -16.36 -14.51
CA ALA A 31 -16.53 -15.63 -14.23
C ALA A 31 -16.52 -14.91 -12.87
N ARG A 32 -15.69 -15.36 -11.94
CA ARG A 32 -15.51 -14.76 -10.60
C ARG A 32 -14.28 -13.87 -10.51
N HIS A 33 -13.51 -13.72 -11.59
CA HIS A 33 -12.25 -13.00 -11.56
C HIS A 33 -12.48 -11.48 -11.43
N PRO A 34 -12.07 -10.84 -10.32
CA PRO A 34 -12.46 -9.44 -10.07
C PRO A 34 -11.81 -8.46 -11.05
N THR A 35 -10.59 -8.71 -11.51
CA THR A 35 -9.92 -7.87 -12.51
C THR A 35 -10.60 -7.96 -13.86
N VAL A 36 -11.04 -9.15 -14.27
CA VAL A 36 -11.80 -9.31 -15.53
C VAL A 36 -13.11 -8.53 -15.46
N ALA A 37 -13.83 -8.63 -14.33
CA ALA A 37 -15.05 -7.87 -14.12
C ALA A 37 -14.81 -6.34 -14.17
N ALA A 38 -13.70 -5.87 -13.61
CA ALA A 38 -13.33 -4.46 -13.63
C ALA A 38 -13.00 -3.96 -15.04
N LEU A 39 -12.25 -4.76 -15.83
CA LEU A 39 -11.80 -4.38 -17.16
C LEU A 39 -12.89 -4.42 -18.24
N PHE A 40 -13.96 -5.16 -18.01
CA PHE A 40 -15.13 -5.16 -18.88
C PHE A 40 -16.25 -4.24 -18.38
N GLU A 41 -16.09 -3.59 -17.23
CA GLU A 41 -17.12 -2.80 -16.54
C GLU A 41 -18.43 -3.58 -16.34
N ASP A 42 -18.32 -4.92 -16.43
CA ASP A 42 -19.44 -5.85 -16.32
C ASP A 42 -19.02 -7.11 -15.55
N ARG A 43 -19.97 -7.74 -14.92
CA ARG A 43 -19.72 -8.99 -14.20
C ARG A 43 -19.87 -10.17 -15.14
N PRO A 44 -18.77 -10.91 -15.48
CA PRO A 44 -18.86 -12.03 -16.40
C PRO A 44 -19.82 -13.10 -15.91
N VAL A 45 -20.64 -13.62 -16.80
CA VAL A 45 -21.56 -14.73 -16.54
C VAL A 45 -20.91 -16.03 -17.01
N PHE A 46 -21.07 -17.12 -16.25
CA PHE A 46 -20.58 -18.43 -16.69
C PHE A 46 -21.35 -18.88 -17.95
N TRP A 47 -20.60 -19.22 -19.00
CA TRP A 47 -21.13 -19.69 -20.27
C TRP A 47 -20.87 -21.19 -20.48
N SER A 48 -21.87 -21.90 -21.00
CA SER A 48 -21.80 -23.29 -21.44
C SER A 48 -22.55 -23.40 -22.79
N ARG A 49 -22.08 -24.31 -23.65
CA ARG A 49 -22.77 -24.59 -24.95
C ARG A 49 -24.22 -25.02 -24.80
N LEU A 50 -24.62 -25.45 -23.62
CA LEU A 50 -25.99 -25.86 -23.28
C LEU A 50 -26.91 -24.70 -22.93
N LEU A 51 -26.35 -23.48 -22.76
CA LEU A 51 -27.13 -22.30 -22.43
C LEU A 51 -27.36 -21.44 -23.67
N PRO A 52 -28.60 -21.10 -23.99
CA PRO A 52 -28.96 -20.30 -25.18
C PRO A 52 -28.65 -18.81 -24.96
N MET A 53 -27.40 -18.48 -24.65
CA MET A 53 -26.96 -17.10 -24.46
C MET A 53 -26.09 -16.67 -25.64
N GLN A 54 -26.26 -15.42 -26.08
CA GLN A 54 -25.43 -14.79 -27.11
C GLN A 54 -24.70 -13.58 -26.48
N PRO A 55 -23.57 -13.79 -25.83
CA PRO A 55 -22.81 -12.70 -25.21
C PRO A 55 -22.20 -11.78 -26.27
N LEU A 56 -21.91 -10.54 -25.91
CA LEU A 56 -21.09 -9.63 -26.72
C LEU A 56 -19.65 -10.07 -26.75
N HIS A 57 -19.12 -10.43 -25.57
CA HIS A 57 -17.75 -10.90 -25.38
C HIS A 57 -17.72 -12.30 -24.78
N LEU A 58 -16.91 -13.19 -25.34
CA LEU A 58 -16.66 -14.53 -24.82
C LEU A 58 -15.19 -14.66 -24.40
N VAL A 59 -14.96 -14.98 -23.12
CA VAL A 59 -13.60 -15.01 -22.55
C VAL A 59 -13.18 -16.40 -22.09
N GLY A 60 -11.92 -16.77 -22.31
CA GLY A 60 -11.29 -18.02 -21.88
C GLY A 60 -9.84 -17.82 -21.50
N TRP A 61 -9.24 -18.79 -20.83
CA TRP A 61 -7.89 -18.64 -20.28
C TRP A 61 -6.86 -19.39 -21.14
N GLY A 62 -5.94 -18.70 -21.75
CA GLY A 62 -4.77 -19.19 -22.48
C GLY A 62 -5.04 -20.40 -23.37
N ARG A 63 -4.13 -21.34 -23.37
CA ARG A 63 -4.28 -22.65 -24.02
C ARG A 63 -4.94 -23.72 -23.14
N LYS A 64 -5.52 -23.33 -21.98
CA LYS A 64 -6.34 -24.22 -21.14
C LYS A 64 -7.68 -24.54 -21.79
N THR A 65 -8.42 -25.48 -21.20
CA THR A 65 -9.73 -25.93 -21.73
C THR A 65 -10.70 -24.78 -22.02
N SER A 66 -10.76 -23.75 -21.16
CA SER A 66 -11.62 -22.59 -21.37
C SER A 66 -11.20 -21.76 -22.58
N GLY A 67 -9.89 -21.50 -22.78
CA GLY A 67 -9.39 -20.82 -23.97
C GLY A 67 -9.61 -21.60 -25.25
N LYS A 68 -9.38 -22.93 -25.25
CA LYS A 68 -9.68 -23.81 -26.38
C LYS A 68 -11.18 -23.79 -26.75
N ARG A 69 -12.07 -23.69 -25.74
CA ARG A 69 -13.52 -23.55 -25.99
C ARG A 69 -13.86 -22.22 -26.67
N VAL A 70 -13.23 -21.13 -26.24
CA VAL A 70 -13.40 -19.80 -26.87
C VAL A 70 -12.90 -19.81 -28.31
N ALA A 71 -11.69 -20.35 -28.54
CA ALA A 71 -11.12 -20.44 -29.89
C ALA A 71 -11.99 -21.28 -30.85
N ALA A 72 -12.67 -22.32 -30.36
CA ALA A 72 -13.59 -23.17 -31.14
C ALA A 72 -15.04 -22.66 -31.20
N ALA A 73 -15.37 -21.56 -30.51
CA ALA A 73 -16.72 -21.02 -30.50
C ALA A 73 -17.07 -20.40 -31.86
N LYS A 74 -18.27 -20.71 -32.37
CA LYS A 74 -18.85 -20.11 -33.58
C LYS A 74 -19.91 -19.09 -33.14
N GLY A 75 -20.08 -18.01 -33.89
CA GLY A 75 -21.08 -16.98 -33.61
C GLY A 75 -20.52 -15.56 -33.65
N ALA A 76 -21.38 -14.56 -33.36
CA ALA A 76 -21.07 -13.13 -33.46
C ALA A 76 -20.37 -12.54 -32.25
N ALA A 77 -20.10 -13.32 -31.16
CA ALA A 77 -19.43 -12.82 -29.99
C ALA A 77 -17.96 -12.50 -30.30
N GLN A 78 -17.45 -11.37 -29.77
CA GLN A 78 -16.02 -11.09 -29.75
C GLN A 78 -15.33 -12.07 -28.81
N ARG A 79 -14.30 -12.74 -29.31
CA ARG A 79 -13.57 -13.77 -28.58
C ARG A 79 -12.31 -13.16 -27.97
N HIS A 80 -12.06 -13.47 -26.70
CA HIS A 80 -10.85 -13.03 -26.01
C HIS A 80 -10.21 -14.21 -25.29
N ILE A 81 -8.95 -14.44 -25.58
CA ILE A 81 -8.10 -15.36 -24.85
C ILE A 81 -7.31 -14.53 -23.85
N LEU A 82 -7.54 -14.77 -22.56
CA LEU A 82 -6.97 -14.02 -21.46
C LEU A 82 -5.85 -14.80 -20.78
N GLU A 83 -4.87 -14.08 -20.21
CA GLU A 83 -3.86 -14.65 -19.34
C GLU A 83 -3.41 -13.58 -18.34
N ASP A 84 -2.68 -13.96 -17.27
CA ASP A 84 -2.01 -13.00 -16.40
C ASP A 84 -1.06 -12.10 -17.20
N GLY A 85 -1.08 -10.80 -16.90
CA GLY A 85 -0.12 -9.86 -17.47
C GLY A 85 1.28 -9.98 -16.85
N PHE A 86 2.24 -9.27 -17.44
CA PHE A 86 3.66 -9.41 -17.08
C PHE A 86 3.99 -8.78 -15.73
N LEU A 87 3.27 -7.75 -15.28
CA LEU A 87 3.24 -7.27 -13.90
C LEU A 87 1.95 -7.78 -13.24
N ARG A 88 2.02 -8.93 -12.58
CA ARG A 88 0.80 -9.62 -12.14
C ARG A 88 0.25 -9.08 -10.81
N SER A 89 1.04 -9.11 -9.77
CA SER A 89 0.55 -8.80 -8.41
C SER A 89 1.71 -8.57 -7.43
N VAL A 90 1.39 -8.14 -6.22
CA VAL A 90 2.36 -8.12 -5.13
C VAL A 90 2.64 -9.57 -4.71
N GLY A 91 1.68 -10.26 -4.11
CA GLY A 91 1.82 -11.65 -3.71
C GLY A 91 1.24 -12.62 -4.73
N ARG A 92 1.76 -13.85 -4.76
CA ARG A 92 1.26 -14.90 -5.66
C ARG A 92 -0.20 -15.26 -5.45
N ARG A 93 -0.71 -15.07 -4.23
CA ARG A 93 -2.12 -15.33 -3.87
C ARG A 93 -3.01 -14.12 -4.05
N ASP A 94 -2.42 -12.96 -4.34
CA ASP A 94 -3.18 -11.75 -4.61
C ASP A 94 -3.87 -11.84 -5.97
N THR A 95 -4.97 -11.15 -6.10
CA THR A 95 -5.64 -10.95 -7.40
C THR A 95 -4.66 -10.31 -8.38
N ALA A 96 -4.65 -10.80 -9.62
CA ALA A 96 -3.87 -10.18 -10.68
C ALA A 96 -4.33 -8.75 -10.93
N LEU A 97 -3.39 -7.80 -11.03
CA LEU A 97 -3.69 -6.42 -11.40
C LEU A 97 -3.79 -6.26 -12.92
N SER A 98 -3.09 -7.10 -13.67
CA SER A 98 -3.06 -7.02 -15.12
C SER A 98 -3.52 -8.32 -15.77
N ILE A 99 -4.25 -8.16 -16.86
CA ILE A 99 -4.72 -9.24 -17.73
C ILE A 99 -4.34 -8.87 -19.16
N VAL A 100 -3.76 -9.81 -19.89
CA VAL A 100 -3.55 -9.67 -21.32
C VAL A 100 -4.77 -10.14 -22.09
N PHE A 101 -5.01 -9.51 -23.26
CA PHE A 101 -6.12 -9.79 -24.14
C PHE A 101 -5.60 -10.15 -25.51
N ASP A 102 -5.92 -11.35 -25.96
CA ASP A 102 -5.62 -11.83 -27.29
C ASP A 102 -6.90 -12.26 -28.02
N ASP A 103 -6.90 -12.13 -29.33
CA ASP A 103 -8.02 -12.49 -30.20
C ASP A 103 -7.73 -13.75 -31.01
N ASP A 104 -6.47 -13.99 -31.38
CA ASP A 104 -6.05 -15.06 -32.28
C ASP A 104 -5.16 -16.11 -31.61
N GLY A 105 -4.48 -15.79 -30.53
CA GLY A 105 -3.54 -16.70 -29.90
C GLY A 105 -3.27 -16.41 -28.44
N ILE A 106 -2.02 -16.50 -28.05
CA ILE A 106 -1.50 -16.06 -26.76
C ILE A 106 0.02 -15.89 -26.84
N TYR A 107 0.59 -14.93 -26.13
CA TYR A 107 1.99 -14.52 -26.20
C TYR A 107 3.02 -15.65 -26.00
N TYR A 108 2.69 -16.70 -25.28
CA TYR A 108 3.61 -17.82 -25.02
C TYR A 108 3.53 -18.95 -26.04
N ASP A 109 2.67 -18.84 -27.03
CA ASP A 109 2.56 -19.80 -28.14
C ASP A 109 3.37 -19.28 -29.32
N ALA A 110 4.57 -19.84 -29.51
CA ALA A 110 5.53 -19.36 -30.50
C ALA A 110 5.07 -19.59 -31.96
N ASP A 111 4.14 -20.54 -32.18
CA ASP A 111 3.67 -20.94 -33.49
C ASP A 111 2.38 -20.22 -33.94
N CYS A 112 1.85 -19.30 -33.14
CA CYS A 112 0.72 -18.48 -33.50
C CYS A 112 1.10 -17.02 -33.76
N ASP A 113 0.42 -16.34 -34.69
CA ASP A 113 0.54 -14.89 -34.87
C ASP A 113 -0.37 -14.15 -33.88
N SER A 114 -0.02 -14.23 -32.60
CA SER A 114 -0.79 -13.59 -31.52
C SER A 114 -0.84 -12.06 -31.67
N ARG A 115 -1.83 -11.44 -31.06
CA ARG A 115 -1.92 -9.97 -30.98
C ARG A 115 -0.65 -9.37 -30.41
N PHE A 116 0.00 -10.04 -29.44
CA PHE A 116 1.29 -9.60 -28.89
C PHE A 116 2.35 -9.43 -29.98
N PHE A 117 2.54 -10.43 -30.85
CA PHE A 117 3.58 -10.39 -31.89
C PHE A 117 3.29 -9.33 -32.94
N ARG A 118 2.02 -9.09 -33.28
CA ARG A 118 1.61 -7.99 -34.16
C ARG A 118 1.96 -6.63 -33.56
N LEU A 119 1.69 -6.43 -32.26
CA LEU A 119 2.05 -5.22 -31.51
C LEU A 119 3.56 -5.01 -31.42
N ALA A 120 4.31 -6.08 -31.16
CA ALA A 120 5.78 -6.01 -31.07
C ALA A 120 6.45 -5.62 -32.42
N ARG A 121 5.80 -5.85 -33.55
CA ARG A 121 6.29 -5.44 -34.88
C ARG A 121 5.95 -3.99 -35.25
N GLN A 122 5.09 -3.31 -34.50
CA GLN A 122 4.71 -1.93 -34.82
C GLN A 122 5.82 -0.94 -34.48
N GLN A 123 6.12 -0.06 -35.40
CA GLN A 123 7.04 1.04 -35.13
C GLN A 123 6.44 2.03 -34.14
N LEU A 124 7.22 2.41 -33.15
CA LEU A 124 6.82 3.36 -32.14
C LEU A 124 7.02 4.81 -32.58
N ARG A 125 6.11 5.67 -32.18
CA ARG A 125 6.29 7.12 -32.22
C ARG A 125 7.29 7.55 -31.12
N PRO A 126 7.94 8.74 -31.25
CA PRO A 126 8.90 9.22 -30.27
C PRO A 126 8.37 9.32 -28.83
N ASP A 127 7.08 9.65 -28.65
CA ASP A 127 6.43 9.70 -27.35
C ASP A 127 6.30 8.30 -26.73
N GLN A 128 5.97 7.29 -27.52
CA GLN A 128 5.89 5.88 -27.09
C GLN A 128 7.28 5.33 -26.73
N VAL A 129 8.32 5.69 -27.48
CA VAL A 129 9.71 5.31 -27.14
C VAL A 129 10.11 5.91 -25.80
N ARG A 130 9.80 7.20 -25.55
CA ARG A 130 10.08 7.81 -24.24
C ARG A 130 9.31 7.10 -23.13
N ARG A 131 8.02 6.84 -23.32
CA ARG A 131 7.19 6.11 -22.35
C ARG A 131 7.77 4.72 -22.03
N ALA A 132 8.22 3.98 -23.04
CA ALA A 132 8.83 2.66 -22.82
C ALA A 132 10.12 2.76 -21.98
N LYS A 133 10.99 3.75 -22.24
CA LYS A 133 12.19 4.02 -21.43
C LYS A 133 11.86 4.39 -19.99
N ASP A 134 10.86 5.22 -19.79
CA ASP A 134 10.38 5.61 -18.45
C ASP A 134 9.82 4.40 -17.69
N LEU A 135 9.09 3.51 -18.37
CA LEU A 135 8.60 2.26 -17.75
C LEU A 135 9.74 1.32 -17.35
N VAL A 136 10.80 1.19 -18.17
CA VAL A 136 12.00 0.43 -17.80
C VAL A 136 12.66 1.02 -16.56
N SER A 137 12.85 2.34 -16.53
CA SER A 137 13.45 3.05 -15.39
C SER A 137 12.62 2.86 -14.11
N ARG A 138 11.28 2.96 -14.21
CA ARG A 138 10.36 2.71 -13.08
C ARG A 138 10.39 1.25 -12.61
N TRP A 139 10.40 0.29 -13.55
CA TRP A 139 10.53 -1.13 -13.22
C TRP A 139 11.78 -1.42 -12.40
N GLN A 140 12.90 -0.85 -12.80
CA GLN A 140 14.18 -0.97 -12.09
C GLN A 140 14.16 -0.25 -10.74
N ALA A 141 13.67 0.99 -10.68
CA ALA A 141 13.66 1.81 -9.47
C ALA A 141 12.73 1.25 -8.38
N LEU A 142 11.58 0.69 -8.77
CA LEU A 142 10.61 0.07 -7.87
C LEU A 142 10.91 -1.41 -7.59
N ASP A 143 11.97 -1.95 -8.17
CA ASP A 143 12.43 -3.32 -7.95
C ASP A 143 11.34 -4.35 -8.26
N LEU A 144 10.70 -4.21 -9.44
CA LEU A 144 9.52 -4.98 -9.82
C LEU A 144 9.87 -6.32 -10.49
N SER A 145 8.95 -7.27 -10.33
CA SER A 145 8.91 -8.56 -11.01
C SER A 145 7.46 -8.98 -11.22
N LYS A 146 7.22 -10.12 -11.83
CA LYS A 146 5.87 -10.72 -11.94
C LYS A 146 5.20 -10.89 -10.59
N TYR A 147 5.97 -11.29 -9.56
CA TYR A 147 5.54 -11.47 -8.17
C TYR A 147 6.50 -10.76 -7.22
N ASN A 148 6.00 -10.02 -6.25
CA ASN A 148 6.75 -9.02 -5.51
C ASN A 148 6.72 -9.20 -3.97
N ASP A 149 6.25 -10.34 -3.45
CA ASP A 149 6.08 -10.61 -2.02
C ASP A 149 7.29 -11.30 -1.35
N ALA A 150 8.25 -11.76 -2.16
CA ALA A 150 9.42 -12.43 -1.61
C ALA A 150 10.49 -11.41 -1.18
N PRO A 151 11.22 -11.69 -0.07
CA PRO A 151 12.38 -10.90 0.33
C PRO A 151 13.53 -11.06 -0.67
N ASP A 152 14.46 -10.13 -0.63
CA ASP A 152 15.65 -10.21 -1.47
C ASP A 152 16.52 -11.42 -1.14
N ALA A 153 17.24 -11.92 -2.13
CA ALA A 153 18.16 -13.03 -1.96
C ALA A 153 19.31 -12.65 -1.02
N LYS A 154 19.67 -13.58 -0.11
CA LYS A 154 20.83 -13.45 0.77
C LYS A 154 21.88 -14.49 0.42
N GLY A 155 23.14 -14.17 0.68
CA GLY A 155 24.26 -15.12 0.49
C GLY A 155 24.54 -15.43 -0.98
N LEU A 156 24.48 -14.42 -1.84
CA LEU A 156 24.90 -14.54 -3.23
C LEU A 156 26.38 -14.91 -3.31
N PRO A 157 26.84 -15.54 -4.42
CA PRO A 157 28.27 -15.73 -4.63
C PRO A 157 29.02 -14.41 -4.64
N ASP A 158 30.15 -14.35 -3.96
CA ASP A 158 31.06 -13.20 -4.01
C ASP A 158 31.86 -13.14 -5.32
N THR A 159 31.87 -14.23 -6.09
CA THR A 159 32.51 -14.35 -7.40
C THR A 159 31.47 -14.13 -8.51
N PRO A 160 31.90 -13.73 -9.73
CA PRO A 160 31.02 -13.66 -10.88
C PRO A 160 30.21 -14.94 -11.09
N PHE A 161 28.92 -14.80 -11.36
CA PHE A 161 28.05 -15.94 -11.59
C PHE A 161 27.06 -15.71 -12.74
N VAL A 162 26.65 -16.82 -13.34
CA VAL A 162 25.52 -16.83 -14.28
C VAL A 162 24.31 -17.48 -13.62
N LEU A 163 23.12 -16.97 -13.94
CA LEU A 163 21.87 -17.45 -13.35
C LEU A 163 21.13 -18.38 -14.29
N VAL A 164 20.95 -19.63 -13.88
CA VAL A 164 20.16 -20.65 -14.59
C VAL A 164 18.81 -20.81 -13.91
N LEU A 165 17.73 -20.73 -14.68
CA LEU A 165 16.36 -20.69 -14.18
C LEU A 165 15.65 -22.02 -14.40
N ASP A 166 15.22 -22.66 -13.29
CA ASP A 166 14.27 -23.77 -13.34
C ASP A 166 12.84 -23.25 -13.54
N GLN A 167 11.99 -24.05 -14.17
CA GLN A 167 10.56 -23.79 -14.33
C GLN A 167 9.72 -24.95 -13.78
N VAL A 168 8.42 -24.71 -13.64
CA VAL A 168 7.50 -25.77 -13.19
C VAL A 168 7.30 -26.77 -14.33
N ARG A 169 7.56 -28.05 -14.07
CA ARG A 169 7.27 -29.11 -15.04
C ARG A 169 5.79 -29.13 -15.38
N GLY A 170 5.48 -29.15 -16.66
CA GLY A 170 4.13 -29.09 -17.18
C GLY A 170 3.58 -27.67 -17.37
N ASP A 171 4.41 -26.63 -17.20
CA ASP A 171 4.06 -25.29 -17.62
C ASP A 171 3.82 -25.25 -19.14
N LEU A 172 2.65 -24.74 -19.55
CA LEU A 172 2.27 -24.71 -20.96
C LEU A 172 3.23 -23.87 -21.82
N SER A 173 3.85 -22.85 -21.25
CA SER A 173 4.82 -22.02 -21.97
C SER A 173 6.04 -22.79 -22.47
N ILE A 174 6.38 -23.94 -21.85
CA ILE A 174 7.50 -24.79 -22.29
C ILE A 174 7.18 -25.41 -23.66
N GLY A 175 6.09 -26.19 -23.73
CA GLY A 175 5.70 -26.88 -24.96
C GLY A 175 5.31 -25.93 -26.08
N TYR A 176 4.49 -24.90 -25.76
CA TYR A 176 4.12 -23.86 -26.73
C TYR A 176 5.28 -22.92 -27.10
N GLY A 177 6.32 -22.86 -26.27
CA GLY A 177 7.58 -22.17 -26.56
C GLY A 177 8.63 -23.07 -27.22
N ARG A 178 8.20 -24.12 -27.95
CA ARG A 178 9.06 -25.05 -28.72
C ARG A 178 10.15 -25.73 -27.87
N ALA A 179 9.88 -26.01 -26.59
CA ALA A 179 10.83 -26.59 -25.66
C ALA A 179 10.26 -27.81 -24.94
N ASP A 180 11.14 -28.57 -24.35
CA ASP A 180 10.84 -29.78 -23.59
C ASP A 180 11.78 -29.95 -22.38
N ALA A 181 11.76 -31.12 -21.74
CA ALA A 181 12.60 -31.41 -20.59
C ALA A 181 14.10 -31.38 -20.94
N SER A 182 14.48 -31.80 -22.16
CA SER A 182 15.88 -31.82 -22.61
C SER A 182 16.47 -30.42 -22.80
N SER A 183 15.62 -29.42 -23.02
CA SER A 183 16.03 -28.01 -23.11
C SER A 183 16.69 -27.50 -21.83
N PHE A 184 16.27 -28.03 -20.66
CA PHE A 184 16.88 -27.68 -19.38
C PHE A 184 18.29 -28.27 -19.22
N ASP A 185 18.51 -29.49 -19.69
CA ASP A 185 19.83 -30.14 -19.67
C ASP A 185 20.79 -29.41 -20.63
N ARG A 186 20.34 -29.05 -21.85
CA ARG A 186 21.13 -28.25 -22.79
C ARG A 186 21.48 -26.88 -22.21
N MET A 187 20.53 -26.23 -21.57
CA MET A 187 20.72 -24.93 -20.91
C MET A 187 21.81 -24.98 -19.84
N LEU A 188 21.77 -25.99 -18.95
CA LEU A 188 22.78 -26.15 -17.90
C LEU A 188 24.15 -26.45 -18.48
N THR A 189 24.21 -27.34 -19.48
CA THR A 189 25.48 -27.70 -20.19
C THR A 189 26.09 -26.49 -20.85
N ALA A 190 25.29 -25.69 -21.54
CA ALA A 190 25.75 -24.46 -22.18
C ALA A 190 26.27 -23.43 -21.15
N ALA A 191 25.54 -23.22 -20.04
CA ALA A 191 25.98 -22.29 -19.00
C ALA A 191 27.34 -22.66 -18.41
N LEU A 192 27.59 -23.97 -18.21
CA LEU A 192 28.87 -24.49 -17.69
C LEU A 192 30.01 -24.36 -18.72
N ALA A 193 29.71 -24.55 -20.01
CA ALA A 193 30.69 -24.48 -21.07
C ALA A 193 31.04 -23.02 -21.49
N GLU A 194 30.04 -22.16 -21.60
CA GLU A 194 30.18 -20.78 -22.03
C GLU A 194 30.85 -19.90 -20.95
N HIS A 195 30.79 -20.33 -19.66
CA HIS A 195 31.37 -19.59 -18.51
C HIS A 195 32.25 -20.50 -17.63
N PRO A 196 33.42 -20.92 -18.10
CA PRO A 196 34.29 -21.90 -17.43
C PRO A 196 34.80 -21.42 -16.08
N GLU A 197 34.93 -20.11 -15.85
CA GLU A 197 35.46 -19.54 -14.62
C GLU A 197 34.35 -19.04 -13.67
N ALA A 198 33.10 -18.97 -14.10
CA ALA A 198 32.01 -18.44 -13.29
C ALA A 198 31.31 -19.54 -12.46
N THR A 199 30.70 -19.14 -11.37
CA THR A 199 29.72 -19.97 -10.66
C THR A 199 28.43 -20.06 -11.47
N VAL A 200 27.85 -21.24 -11.61
CA VAL A 200 26.52 -21.43 -12.18
C VAL A 200 25.51 -21.52 -11.03
N LEU A 201 24.74 -20.44 -10.81
CA LEU A 201 23.71 -20.38 -9.79
C LEU A 201 22.37 -20.89 -10.36
N VAL A 202 21.93 -22.08 -9.96
CA VAL A 202 20.65 -22.65 -10.40
C VAL A 202 19.56 -22.27 -9.42
N LYS A 203 18.61 -21.45 -9.86
CA LYS A 203 17.43 -21.05 -9.06
C LYS A 203 16.28 -21.99 -9.31
N ILE A 204 15.92 -22.78 -8.31
CA ILE A 204 14.74 -23.65 -8.36
C ILE A 204 13.47 -22.81 -8.28
N HIS A 205 12.47 -23.16 -9.12
CA HIS A 205 11.21 -22.43 -9.13
C HIS A 205 10.49 -22.55 -7.79
N PRO A 206 9.97 -21.47 -7.19
CA PRO A 206 9.37 -21.50 -5.85
C PRO A 206 8.19 -22.50 -5.70
N ASN A 207 7.37 -22.68 -6.74
CA ASN A 207 6.27 -23.65 -6.72
C ASN A 207 6.73 -25.12 -6.78
N SER A 208 8.02 -25.34 -7.08
CA SER A 208 8.63 -26.68 -7.16
C SER A 208 9.45 -27.00 -5.90
N LEU A 209 9.57 -26.07 -4.93
CA LEU A 209 10.38 -26.28 -3.73
C LEU A 209 9.84 -27.41 -2.85
N SER A 210 8.51 -27.51 -2.72
CA SER A 210 7.83 -28.53 -1.90
C SER A 210 7.57 -29.85 -2.62
N ASP A 211 7.66 -29.88 -3.96
CA ASP A 211 7.38 -31.09 -4.75
C ASP A 211 8.48 -31.32 -5.79
N PRO A 212 9.42 -32.27 -5.55
CA PRO A 212 10.51 -32.58 -6.47
C PRO A 212 10.06 -32.99 -7.89
N ARG A 213 8.86 -33.59 -8.03
CA ARG A 213 8.31 -34.00 -9.33
C ARG A 213 7.99 -32.83 -10.26
N LYS A 214 7.86 -31.65 -9.70
CA LYS A 214 7.59 -30.39 -10.43
C LYS A 214 8.86 -29.69 -10.89
N ARG A 215 10.05 -30.24 -10.66
CA ARG A 215 11.35 -29.67 -11.07
C ARG A 215 11.83 -30.33 -12.33
N HIS A 216 12.59 -29.60 -13.14
CA HIS A 216 13.35 -30.17 -14.23
C HIS A 216 14.70 -30.68 -13.73
N PHE A 217 15.28 -30.05 -12.71
CA PHE A 217 16.57 -30.40 -12.16
C PHE A 217 16.49 -31.27 -10.89
N ASP A 218 17.38 -32.26 -10.80
CA ASP A 218 17.65 -32.96 -9.56
C ASP A 218 18.65 -32.16 -8.69
N VAL A 219 18.17 -31.69 -7.56
CA VAL A 219 18.97 -30.86 -6.62
C VAL A 219 20.18 -31.63 -6.06
N GLY A 220 20.05 -32.96 -5.85
CA GLY A 220 21.15 -33.78 -5.38
C GLY A 220 22.29 -33.87 -6.40
N LYS A 221 21.94 -34.14 -7.66
CA LYS A 221 22.92 -34.16 -8.78
C LYS A 221 23.57 -32.80 -8.97
N LEU A 222 22.79 -31.70 -8.95
CA LEU A 222 23.35 -30.35 -9.11
C LEU A 222 24.36 -30.01 -8.02
N ARG A 223 24.09 -30.36 -6.76
CA ARG A 223 25.02 -30.08 -5.64
C ARG A 223 26.32 -30.86 -5.72
N ALA A 224 26.34 -31.99 -6.43
CA ALA A 224 27.55 -32.77 -6.67
C ALA A 224 28.41 -32.22 -7.81
N MET A 225 27.87 -31.29 -8.62
CA MET A 225 28.60 -30.71 -9.75
C MET A 225 29.55 -29.60 -9.29
N PRO A 226 30.81 -29.56 -9.74
CA PRO A 226 31.72 -28.47 -9.45
C PRO A 226 31.18 -27.16 -10.03
N ARG A 227 31.42 -26.04 -9.34
CA ARG A 227 30.97 -24.67 -9.72
C ARG A 227 29.47 -24.46 -9.79
N VAL A 228 28.63 -25.46 -9.45
CA VAL A 228 27.18 -25.30 -9.39
C VAL A 228 26.74 -24.99 -7.95
N ARG A 229 26.01 -23.92 -7.79
CA ARG A 229 25.30 -23.58 -6.54
C ARG A 229 23.79 -23.63 -6.78
N VAL A 230 23.05 -24.17 -5.82
CA VAL A 230 21.60 -24.33 -5.95
C VAL A 230 20.88 -23.45 -4.94
N LEU A 231 20.04 -22.55 -5.44
CA LEU A 231 19.20 -21.67 -4.63
C LEU A 231 17.79 -22.29 -4.50
N THR A 232 17.50 -22.83 -3.31
CA THR A 232 16.23 -23.49 -2.98
C THR A 232 15.33 -22.64 -2.09
N THR A 233 15.72 -21.41 -1.76
CA THR A 233 14.90 -20.47 -0.98
C THR A 233 14.05 -19.59 -1.88
N ALA A 234 12.83 -19.29 -1.43
CA ALA A 234 12.01 -18.30 -2.10
C ALA A 234 12.63 -16.90 -1.89
N CYS A 235 12.97 -16.24 -2.98
CA CYS A 235 13.52 -14.88 -2.96
C CYS A 235 13.05 -14.09 -4.16
N HIS A 236 13.11 -12.77 -4.05
CA HIS A 236 12.86 -11.87 -5.17
C HIS A 236 13.95 -12.01 -6.22
N VAL A 237 13.57 -11.95 -7.49
CA VAL A 237 14.50 -12.29 -8.58
C VAL A 237 15.36 -11.11 -9.02
N THR A 238 14.92 -9.88 -8.82
CA THR A 238 15.61 -8.68 -9.34
C THR A 238 17.02 -8.53 -8.80
N GLY A 239 17.25 -8.81 -7.51
CA GLY A 239 18.60 -8.82 -6.93
C GLY A 239 19.52 -9.84 -7.57
N LEU A 240 19.00 -11.03 -7.92
CA LEU A 240 19.73 -12.07 -8.66
C LEU A 240 20.08 -11.59 -10.08
N ILE A 241 19.10 -11.02 -10.79
CA ILE A 241 19.29 -10.49 -12.14
C ILE A 241 20.38 -9.41 -12.16
N ARG A 242 20.30 -8.45 -11.25
CA ARG A 242 21.29 -7.36 -11.17
C ARG A 242 22.71 -7.86 -10.92
N ALA A 243 22.86 -8.86 -10.06
CA ALA A 243 24.16 -9.40 -9.69
C ALA A 243 24.73 -10.40 -10.71
N ALA A 244 23.90 -11.08 -11.50
CA ALA A 244 24.34 -12.06 -12.48
C ALA A 244 25.03 -11.40 -13.69
N SER A 245 26.01 -12.10 -14.27
CA SER A 245 26.70 -11.71 -15.51
C SER A 245 25.83 -12.02 -16.74
N ALA A 246 25.09 -13.13 -16.72
CA ALA A 246 24.17 -13.53 -17.77
C ALA A 246 23.04 -14.40 -17.19
N ILE A 247 21.92 -14.46 -17.92
CA ILE A 247 20.72 -15.21 -17.52
C ILE A 247 20.46 -16.31 -18.55
N TYR A 248 20.31 -17.54 -18.08
CA TYR A 248 19.98 -18.73 -18.86
C TYR A 248 18.56 -19.19 -18.55
N THR A 249 17.73 -19.32 -19.55
CA THR A 249 16.33 -19.64 -19.38
C THR A 249 15.78 -20.49 -20.53
N VAL A 250 14.70 -21.24 -20.26
CA VAL A 250 13.97 -21.91 -21.33
C VAL A 250 12.89 -20.97 -21.86
N THR A 251 11.83 -20.72 -21.08
CA THR A 251 10.73 -19.82 -21.48
C THR A 251 10.26 -18.92 -20.34
N SER A 252 11.05 -18.82 -19.26
CA SER A 252 10.65 -18.03 -18.08
C SER A 252 10.54 -16.55 -18.39
N GLN A 253 9.51 -15.89 -17.86
CA GLN A 253 9.36 -14.44 -17.93
C GLN A 253 10.56 -13.68 -17.32
N VAL A 254 11.32 -14.30 -16.41
CA VAL A 254 12.51 -13.69 -15.81
C VAL A 254 13.56 -13.30 -16.87
N GLY A 255 13.58 -13.96 -18.03
CA GLY A 255 14.41 -13.52 -19.16
C GLY A 255 14.00 -12.15 -19.69
N PHE A 256 12.71 -11.88 -19.83
CA PHE A 256 12.22 -10.53 -20.17
C PHE A 256 12.60 -9.50 -19.10
N GLU A 257 12.42 -9.84 -17.82
CA GLU A 257 12.81 -8.97 -16.71
C GLU A 257 14.32 -8.68 -16.73
N ALA A 258 15.14 -9.66 -17.14
CA ALA A 258 16.59 -9.48 -17.31
C ALA A 258 16.94 -8.50 -18.44
N LEU A 259 16.22 -8.53 -19.56
CA LEU A 259 16.36 -7.53 -20.63
C LEU A 259 16.06 -6.12 -20.12
N LEU A 260 15.04 -5.95 -19.27
CA LEU A 260 14.73 -4.66 -18.62
C LEU A 260 15.89 -4.16 -17.73
N HIS A 261 16.72 -5.05 -17.22
CA HIS A 261 17.93 -4.74 -16.45
C HIS A 261 19.21 -4.68 -17.29
N GLY A 262 19.10 -4.74 -18.63
CA GLY A 262 20.22 -4.69 -19.55
C GLY A 262 21.16 -5.91 -19.46
N LYS A 263 20.67 -7.07 -19.02
CA LYS A 263 21.46 -8.29 -18.85
C LYS A 263 21.41 -9.15 -20.12
N PRO A 264 22.54 -9.78 -20.51
CA PRO A 264 22.54 -10.80 -21.54
C PRO A 264 21.62 -11.97 -21.17
N VAL A 265 20.80 -12.41 -22.13
CA VAL A 265 19.85 -13.51 -21.94
C VAL A 265 20.08 -14.58 -23.01
N ARG A 266 20.25 -15.84 -22.57
CA ARG A 266 20.37 -17.03 -23.39
C ARG A 266 19.09 -17.87 -23.27
N CYS A 267 18.38 -18.10 -24.40
CA CYS A 267 17.09 -18.81 -24.42
C CYS A 267 17.23 -20.20 -25.04
N PHE A 268 16.69 -21.23 -24.39
CA PHE A 268 16.66 -22.63 -24.83
C PHE A 268 15.25 -23.11 -25.23
N GLY A 269 14.35 -22.18 -25.39
CA GLY A 269 13.04 -22.28 -25.98
C GLY A 269 12.76 -20.96 -26.70
N MET A 270 11.51 -20.74 -27.09
CA MET A 270 11.08 -19.56 -27.86
C MET A 270 10.01 -18.76 -27.09
N PRO A 271 10.36 -18.13 -25.94
CA PRO A 271 9.44 -17.25 -25.23
C PRO A 271 9.08 -16.01 -26.06
N PHE A 272 8.13 -15.22 -25.58
CA PHE A 272 7.62 -14.05 -26.28
C PHE A 272 8.65 -12.97 -26.59
N TYR A 273 9.73 -12.93 -25.82
CA TYR A 273 10.83 -11.96 -25.94
C TYR A 273 12.04 -12.49 -26.74
N ALA A 274 12.05 -13.77 -27.13
CA ALA A 274 13.08 -14.38 -27.96
C ALA A 274 12.79 -14.23 -29.48
N GLY A 275 13.81 -14.31 -30.29
CA GLY A 275 13.70 -14.18 -31.75
C GLY A 275 13.66 -12.74 -32.28
N TRP A 276 13.89 -11.75 -31.44
CA TRP A 276 13.85 -10.33 -31.78
C TRP A 276 15.25 -9.66 -31.86
N GLY A 277 16.32 -10.46 -31.83
CA GLY A 277 17.69 -9.94 -31.78
C GLY A 277 18.09 -9.33 -30.42
N LEU A 278 17.27 -9.50 -29.37
CA LEU A 278 17.52 -9.02 -28.02
C LEU A 278 18.10 -10.11 -27.09
N THR A 279 18.03 -11.35 -27.53
CA THR A 279 18.48 -12.55 -26.81
C THR A 279 19.41 -13.38 -27.71
N LEU A 280 20.19 -14.27 -27.08
CA LEU A 280 20.90 -15.34 -27.79
C LEU A 280 20.03 -16.59 -27.74
N ASP A 281 19.52 -17.00 -28.88
CA ASP A 281 18.54 -18.08 -28.97
C ASP A 281 19.16 -19.39 -29.44
N ASP A 282 18.80 -20.51 -28.80
CA ASP A 282 19.22 -21.88 -29.16
C ASP A 282 18.46 -22.43 -30.40
N GLN A 283 17.38 -21.75 -30.78
CA GLN A 283 16.48 -22.13 -31.85
C GLN A 283 16.29 -20.99 -32.84
N GLU A 284 16.02 -21.37 -34.09
CA GLU A 284 15.64 -20.40 -35.12
C GLU A 284 14.34 -19.69 -34.78
N PRO A 285 14.31 -18.36 -34.95
CA PRO A 285 13.09 -17.59 -34.66
C PRO A 285 11.95 -17.99 -35.60
N PRO A 286 10.68 -17.93 -35.11
CA PRO A 286 9.52 -18.09 -35.97
C PRO A 286 9.50 -17.05 -37.10
N ALA A 287 8.90 -17.41 -38.23
CA ALA A 287 8.64 -16.48 -39.32
C ALA A 287 7.91 -15.20 -38.80
N GLY A 288 8.43 -14.04 -39.23
CA GLY A 288 7.86 -12.74 -38.82
C GLY A 288 8.45 -12.15 -37.54
N ARG A 289 9.31 -12.87 -36.80
CA ARG A 289 10.14 -12.25 -35.75
C ARG A 289 11.47 -11.81 -36.39
N HIS A 290 11.83 -10.56 -36.23
CA HIS A 290 13.06 -9.93 -36.74
C HIS A 290 13.59 -8.94 -35.69
N GLY A 291 14.80 -8.43 -35.87
CA GLY A 291 15.40 -7.50 -34.92
C GLY A 291 14.54 -6.24 -34.66
N ILE A 292 14.26 -5.95 -33.41
CA ILE A 292 13.55 -4.76 -32.95
C ILE A 292 14.27 -4.11 -31.77
N PRO A 293 14.08 -2.79 -31.52
CA PRO A 293 14.55 -2.14 -30.31
C PRO A 293 13.85 -2.69 -29.06
N LEU A 294 14.54 -2.68 -27.91
CA LEU A 294 13.96 -3.09 -26.62
C LEU A 294 12.69 -2.30 -26.27
N GLU A 295 12.70 -1.00 -26.54
CA GLU A 295 11.56 -0.13 -26.26
C GLU A 295 10.28 -0.59 -26.97
N GLN A 296 10.41 -1.15 -28.16
CA GLN A 296 9.28 -1.67 -28.93
C GLN A 296 8.68 -2.92 -28.29
N LEU A 297 9.53 -3.84 -27.83
CA LEU A 297 9.12 -5.01 -27.06
C LEU A 297 8.48 -4.60 -25.72
N VAL A 298 9.08 -3.64 -25.02
CA VAL A 298 8.58 -3.12 -23.74
C VAL A 298 7.21 -2.46 -23.88
N HIS A 299 7.04 -1.60 -24.90
CA HIS A 299 5.76 -0.94 -25.13
C HIS A 299 4.65 -1.95 -25.43
N ALA A 300 4.94 -2.93 -26.30
CA ALA A 300 4.01 -4.01 -26.56
C ALA A 300 3.66 -4.81 -25.28
N ALA A 301 4.66 -5.19 -24.46
CA ALA A 301 4.48 -6.02 -23.30
C ALA A 301 3.81 -5.31 -22.12
N LEU A 302 4.09 -4.03 -21.92
CA LEU A 302 3.64 -3.32 -20.70
C LEU A 302 2.52 -2.28 -20.96
N VAL A 303 2.30 -1.88 -22.23
CA VAL A 303 1.30 -0.85 -22.55
C VAL A 303 0.17 -1.40 -23.42
N ASP A 304 0.48 -1.96 -24.60
CA ASP A 304 -0.53 -2.22 -25.62
C ASP A 304 -1.25 -3.56 -25.44
N TYR A 305 -0.56 -4.57 -24.91
CA TYR A 305 -1.10 -5.91 -24.79
C TYR A 305 -1.87 -6.18 -23.49
N PRO A 306 -1.35 -5.77 -22.30
CA PRO A 306 -2.10 -5.90 -21.06
C PRO A 306 -3.02 -4.72 -20.82
N ARG A 307 -4.08 -4.98 -20.02
CA ARG A 307 -4.89 -3.96 -19.36
C ARG A 307 -4.74 -4.14 -17.85
N TYR A 308 -4.76 -3.04 -17.13
CA TYR A 308 -4.53 -3.01 -15.69
C TYR A 308 -5.78 -2.55 -14.97
N ALA A 309 -6.07 -3.13 -13.79
CA ALA A 309 -7.14 -2.68 -12.93
C ALA A 309 -6.63 -2.43 -11.51
N ASP A 310 -7.05 -1.33 -10.93
CA ASP A 310 -6.81 -1.05 -9.52
C ASP A 310 -7.51 -2.10 -8.65
N PRO A 311 -6.79 -2.80 -7.75
CA PRO A 311 -7.36 -3.89 -6.98
C PRO A 311 -8.37 -3.43 -5.91
N VAL A 312 -8.39 -2.13 -5.60
CA VAL A 312 -9.22 -1.53 -4.54
C VAL A 312 -10.50 -0.95 -5.12
N ILE A 313 -10.36 -0.04 -6.10
CA ILE A 313 -11.52 0.64 -6.71
C ILE A 313 -12.10 -0.09 -7.91
N ARG A 314 -11.38 -1.06 -8.44
CA ARG A 314 -11.81 -1.88 -9.58
C ARG A 314 -12.13 -1.06 -10.83
N GLN A 315 -11.28 -0.12 -11.13
CA GLN A 315 -11.30 0.67 -12.35
C GLN A 315 -10.04 0.41 -13.15
N GLU A 316 -10.12 0.60 -14.45
CA GLU A 316 -8.96 0.51 -15.32
C GLU A 316 -7.95 1.62 -15.00
N ILE A 317 -6.66 1.28 -14.98
CA ILE A 317 -5.55 2.18 -14.69
C ILE A 317 -4.43 1.99 -15.71
N GLN A 318 -3.49 2.92 -15.75
CA GLN A 318 -2.31 2.83 -16.61
C GLN A 318 -1.20 1.95 -16.00
N ALA A 319 -0.26 1.52 -16.83
CA ALA A 319 0.88 0.70 -16.42
C ALA A 319 1.70 1.36 -15.30
N GLU A 320 1.91 2.67 -15.39
CA GLU A 320 2.66 3.47 -14.44
C GLU A 320 2.00 3.43 -13.05
N GLU A 321 0.69 3.60 -12.99
CA GLU A 321 -0.09 3.53 -11.74
C GLU A 321 -0.04 2.13 -11.13
N ALA A 322 -0.13 1.09 -11.95
CA ALA A 322 0.01 -0.29 -11.50
C ALA A 322 1.40 -0.58 -10.94
N MET A 323 2.47 -0.08 -11.58
CA MET A 323 3.85 -0.21 -11.09
C MET A 323 4.04 0.49 -9.74
N GLU A 324 3.58 1.73 -9.59
CA GLU A 324 3.65 2.47 -8.33
C GLU A 324 2.87 1.76 -7.22
N ALA A 325 1.67 1.26 -7.52
CA ALA A 325 0.85 0.51 -6.57
C ALA A 325 1.54 -0.79 -6.11
N VAL A 326 2.17 -1.53 -7.02
CA VAL A 326 2.91 -2.76 -6.68
C VAL A 326 4.17 -2.42 -5.87
N GLY A 327 4.95 -1.41 -6.30
CA GLY A 327 6.16 -0.97 -5.62
C GLY A 327 5.89 -0.49 -4.19
N LEU A 328 4.84 0.34 -3.99
CA LEU A 328 4.39 0.79 -2.67
C LEU A 328 4.06 -0.41 -1.76
N ASN A 329 3.27 -1.34 -2.27
CA ASN A 329 2.85 -2.51 -1.49
C ASN A 329 4.02 -3.45 -1.19
N ARG A 330 4.94 -3.68 -2.16
CA ARG A 330 6.16 -4.43 -1.92
C ARG A 330 6.98 -3.83 -0.78
N ARG A 331 7.29 -2.53 -0.86
CA ARG A 331 8.06 -1.80 0.15
C ARG A 331 7.45 -1.95 1.55
N ILE A 332 6.14 -1.68 1.68
CA ILE A 332 5.47 -1.72 2.98
C ILE A 332 5.37 -3.15 3.53
N ARG A 333 5.05 -4.15 2.70
CA ARG A 333 4.90 -5.54 3.14
C ARG A 333 6.21 -6.17 3.59
N LEU A 334 7.35 -5.69 3.10
CA LEU A 334 8.69 -6.19 3.44
C LEU A 334 9.40 -5.37 4.53
N GLU A 335 8.81 -4.27 4.99
CA GLU A 335 9.43 -3.41 6.00
C GLU A 335 9.60 -4.09 7.36
N HIS A 336 8.73 -5.06 7.69
CA HIS A 336 8.78 -5.80 8.94
C HIS A 336 9.08 -7.28 8.72
N PRO A 337 9.57 -7.99 9.76
CA PRO A 337 9.77 -9.44 9.69
C PRO A 337 8.49 -10.20 9.38
N ALA A 338 8.62 -11.42 8.84
CA ALA A 338 7.49 -12.28 8.52
C ALA A 338 6.57 -12.61 9.72
N VAL A 339 7.10 -12.53 10.94
CA VAL A 339 6.35 -12.69 12.19
C VAL A 339 6.61 -11.49 13.08
N VAL A 340 5.53 -10.86 13.57
CA VAL A 340 5.58 -9.77 14.54
C VAL A 340 4.65 -10.07 15.71
N HIS A 341 4.98 -9.57 16.90
CA HIS A 341 4.18 -9.74 18.10
C HIS A 341 3.48 -8.43 18.44
N ALA A 342 2.27 -8.47 18.98
CA ALA A 342 1.47 -7.29 19.33
C ALA A 342 0.94 -7.42 20.77
N LEU A 343 1.23 -6.44 21.63
CA LEU A 343 0.88 -6.44 23.05
C LEU A 343 -0.10 -5.31 23.36
N GLY A 344 -1.11 -5.61 24.19
CA GLY A 344 -2.06 -4.60 24.67
C GLY A 344 -3.15 -4.18 23.69
N PHE A 345 -3.29 -4.83 22.55
CA PHE A 345 -4.30 -4.49 21.55
C PHE A 345 -5.68 -5.06 21.92
N SER A 346 -6.68 -4.18 21.98
CA SER A 346 -8.09 -4.56 22.15
C SER A 346 -8.59 -5.42 20.99
N ARG A 347 -9.63 -6.24 21.24
CA ARG A 347 -10.22 -7.10 20.20
C ARG A 347 -10.69 -6.32 18.97
N TRP A 348 -11.15 -5.07 19.18
CA TRP A 348 -11.57 -4.19 18.09
C TRP A 348 -10.43 -3.73 17.18
N LYS A 349 -9.24 -3.48 17.73
CA LYS A 349 -8.06 -3.05 16.96
C LYS A 349 -7.43 -4.18 16.12
N ARG A 350 -7.52 -5.43 16.56
CA ARG A 350 -6.82 -6.57 15.95
C ARG A 350 -7.09 -6.77 14.45
N PRO A 351 -8.33 -6.64 13.93
CA PRO A 351 -8.59 -6.85 12.50
C PRO A 351 -7.90 -5.82 11.61
N PHE A 352 -7.93 -4.53 11.97
CA PHE A 352 -7.28 -3.53 11.13
C PHE A 352 -5.75 -3.51 11.33
N ILE A 353 -5.23 -3.84 12.51
CA ILE A 353 -3.78 -4.04 12.68
C ILE A 353 -3.27 -5.16 11.75
N ARG A 354 -3.97 -6.30 11.66
CA ARG A 354 -3.61 -7.33 10.68
C ARG A 354 -3.63 -6.82 9.24
N ALA A 355 -4.61 -6.00 8.88
CA ALA A 355 -4.68 -5.43 7.53
C ALA A 355 -3.50 -4.48 7.25
N PHE A 356 -3.16 -3.60 8.19
CA PHE A 356 -2.00 -2.69 8.07
C PHE A 356 -0.64 -3.40 8.19
N MET A 357 -0.61 -4.65 8.63
CA MET A 357 0.58 -5.50 8.73
C MET A 357 0.57 -6.61 7.67
N THR A 358 -0.14 -6.41 6.56
CA THR A 358 -0.10 -7.35 5.42
C THR A 358 1.35 -7.51 4.96
N GLY A 359 1.83 -8.75 4.96
CA GLY A 359 3.25 -9.11 4.79
C GLY A 359 3.84 -9.79 6.03
N SER A 360 3.23 -9.59 7.22
CA SER A 360 3.65 -10.22 8.48
C SER A 360 2.51 -10.99 9.15
N ASP A 361 2.82 -12.12 9.77
CA ASP A 361 1.91 -12.83 10.68
C ASP A 361 1.88 -12.11 12.04
N VAL A 362 0.75 -11.49 12.39
CA VAL A 362 0.61 -10.72 13.65
C VAL A 362 0.11 -11.63 14.76
N ARG A 363 0.97 -11.93 15.73
CA ARG A 363 0.68 -12.74 16.91
C ARG A 363 0.36 -11.86 18.12
N PHE A 364 -0.89 -11.88 18.58
CA PHE A 364 -1.32 -11.08 19.74
C PHE A 364 -0.94 -11.76 21.04
N ALA A 365 0.04 -11.21 21.74
CA ALA A 365 0.50 -11.68 23.05
C ALA A 365 -0.36 -11.10 24.19
N ARG A 366 -0.52 -11.87 25.25
CA ARG A 366 -1.14 -11.41 26.51
C ARG A 366 -0.14 -10.80 27.48
N SER A 367 1.14 -11.18 27.37
CA SER A 367 2.21 -10.77 28.22
C SER A 367 3.53 -10.77 27.43
N ALA A 368 4.46 -9.88 27.80
CA ALA A 368 5.76 -9.76 27.16
C ALA A 368 6.66 -11.02 27.31
N CYS A 369 6.49 -11.78 28.38
CA CYS A 369 7.25 -13.02 28.61
C CYS A 369 6.95 -14.12 27.59
N ARG A 370 5.84 -14.01 26.81
CA ARG A 370 5.48 -14.92 25.74
C ARG A 370 5.99 -14.50 24.36
N VAL A 371 6.70 -13.38 24.30
CA VAL A 371 7.30 -12.87 23.06
C VAL A 371 8.71 -13.45 22.95
N PRO A 372 9.08 -14.09 21.84
CA PRO A 372 10.42 -14.64 21.65
C PRO A 372 11.50 -13.56 21.79
N GLU A 373 12.71 -13.96 22.16
CA GLU A 373 13.89 -13.10 22.21
C GLU A 373 14.19 -12.54 20.80
N GLY A 374 14.63 -11.28 20.75
CA GLY A 374 14.96 -10.59 19.50
C GLY A 374 13.76 -10.28 18.58
N ALA A 375 12.53 -10.57 19.01
CA ALA A 375 11.36 -10.37 18.17
C ALA A 375 10.97 -8.89 18.03
N THR A 376 10.25 -8.57 16.96
CA THR A 376 9.59 -7.26 16.79
C THR A 376 8.29 -7.23 17.57
N LEU A 377 8.15 -6.26 18.47
CA LEU A 377 6.97 -6.04 19.31
C LEU A 377 6.25 -4.75 18.92
N LEU A 378 4.97 -4.88 18.56
CA LEU A 378 4.08 -3.76 18.27
C LEU A 378 3.41 -3.30 19.56
N LEU A 379 3.44 -1.98 19.82
CA LEU A 379 2.76 -1.31 20.93
C LEU A 379 1.88 -0.18 20.38
N TRP A 380 0.75 0.11 21.06
CA TRP A 380 -0.10 1.22 20.67
C TRP A 380 0.33 2.50 21.42
N GLY A 381 0.61 3.57 20.68
CA GLY A 381 0.92 4.88 21.23
C GLY A 381 2.13 4.91 22.17
N ALA A 382 2.01 5.69 23.22
CA ALA A 382 3.03 5.82 24.27
C ALA A 382 2.99 4.70 25.33
N GLN A 383 2.31 3.58 25.06
CA GLN A 383 2.28 2.43 25.99
C GLN A 383 3.72 2.07 26.42
N PRO A 384 3.98 1.87 27.73
CA PRO A 384 5.32 1.53 28.19
C PRO A 384 5.88 0.29 27.50
N ALA A 385 7.15 0.35 27.14
CA ALA A 385 7.88 -0.86 26.71
C ALA A 385 8.00 -1.82 27.91
N PRO A 386 8.01 -3.13 27.69
CA PRO A 386 8.20 -4.09 28.79
C PRO A 386 9.57 -3.89 29.42
N GLU A 387 9.60 -3.74 30.75
CA GLU A 387 10.81 -3.70 31.53
C GLU A 387 11.62 -4.99 31.36
N ALA A 388 12.94 -4.89 31.43
CA ALA A 388 13.88 -6.00 31.28
C ALA A 388 13.78 -6.81 29.96
N ARG A 389 13.31 -6.18 28.87
CA ARG A 389 13.22 -6.78 27.53
C ARG A 389 13.82 -5.87 26.46
N ASP A 390 15.07 -5.40 26.71
CA ASP A 390 15.85 -4.56 25.78
C ASP A 390 16.24 -5.30 24.49
N ASP A 391 16.08 -6.62 24.48
CA ASP A 391 16.24 -7.47 23.30
C ASP A 391 15.16 -7.26 22.22
N LEU A 392 14.00 -6.69 22.59
CA LEU A 392 12.89 -6.53 21.67
C LEU A 392 13.02 -5.28 20.79
N ARG A 393 12.78 -5.45 19.50
CA ARG A 393 12.61 -4.32 18.58
C ARG A 393 11.21 -3.75 18.72
N ILE A 394 11.07 -2.61 19.38
CA ILE A 394 9.77 -1.95 19.59
C ILE A 394 9.37 -1.17 18.34
N VAL A 395 8.13 -1.36 17.89
CA VAL A 395 7.47 -0.52 16.89
C VAL A 395 6.17 0.02 17.46
N ARG A 396 6.06 1.34 17.55
CA ARG A 396 4.87 2.03 18.05
C ARG A 396 3.91 2.31 16.91
N ILE A 397 2.62 2.15 17.18
CA ILE A 397 1.56 2.36 16.19
C ILE A 397 0.60 3.41 16.72
N GLU A 398 0.26 4.39 15.89
CA GLU A 398 -0.73 5.42 16.22
C GLU A 398 -1.57 5.80 14.99
N ASP A 399 -2.68 6.47 15.19
CA ASP A 399 -3.49 7.03 14.11
C ASP A 399 -2.65 7.98 13.24
N GLY A 400 -2.79 7.86 11.92
CA GLY A 400 -2.18 8.80 10.98
C GLY A 400 -2.98 10.11 10.87
N PHE A 401 -2.47 11.05 10.10
CA PHE A 401 -2.99 12.43 10.06
C PHE A 401 -4.24 12.60 9.17
N LEU A 402 -4.43 11.73 8.17
CA LEU A 402 -5.67 11.63 7.37
C LEU A 402 -6.42 10.37 7.82
N ARG A 403 -7.32 10.50 8.81
CA ARG A 403 -7.78 9.33 9.56
C ARG A 403 -9.09 8.73 9.09
N SER A 404 -10.17 9.50 9.11
CA SER A 404 -11.52 8.96 8.89
C SER A 404 -12.56 10.07 8.72
N VAL A 405 -13.75 9.70 8.29
CA VAL A 405 -14.96 10.50 8.53
C VAL A 405 -15.58 10.02 9.84
N GLY A 406 -15.52 10.87 10.89
CA GLY A 406 -15.96 10.57 12.24
C GLY A 406 -14.82 10.29 13.24
N LEU A 407 -15.17 10.24 14.53
CA LEU A 407 -14.23 10.22 15.65
C LEU A 407 -13.69 8.81 15.95
N GLY A 408 -12.45 8.74 16.40
CA GLY A 408 -11.83 7.50 16.85
C GLY A 408 -12.48 6.89 18.08
N ALA A 409 -12.93 7.75 18.99
CA ALA A 409 -13.66 7.34 20.19
C ALA A 409 -15.01 6.65 19.88
N GLU A 410 -15.56 6.84 18.69
CA GLU A 410 -16.75 6.14 18.17
C GLU A 410 -16.44 4.79 17.54
N LEU A 411 -15.22 4.27 17.69
CA LEU A 411 -14.74 3.02 17.11
C LEU A 411 -14.76 3.01 15.56
N ILE A 412 -14.50 4.15 14.93
CA ILE A 412 -14.34 4.24 13.48
C ILE A 412 -12.92 3.81 13.12
N ARG A 413 -12.81 2.84 12.20
CA ARG A 413 -11.52 2.33 11.75
C ARG A 413 -10.72 3.42 11.04
N PRO A 414 -9.44 3.57 11.36
CA PRO A 414 -8.58 4.51 10.66
C PRO A 414 -8.30 4.04 9.22
N MET A 415 -8.16 5.01 8.31
CA MET A 415 -7.64 4.78 6.96
C MET A 415 -6.13 5.03 6.88
N SER A 416 -5.54 5.59 7.92
CA SER A 416 -4.09 5.75 8.04
C SER A 416 -3.58 5.39 9.44
N LEU A 417 -2.39 4.77 9.48
CA LEU A 417 -1.63 4.51 10.70
C LEU A 417 -0.17 4.89 10.50
N ALA A 418 0.43 5.46 11.51
CA ALA A 418 1.87 5.67 11.62
C ALA A 418 2.52 4.46 12.33
N PHE A 419 3.69 4.06 11.84
CA PHE A 419 4.55 3.01 12.42
C PHE A 419 5.91 3.61 12.71
N ASP A 420 6.29 3.63 13.99
CA ASP A 420 7.49 4.32 14.45
C ASP A 420 8.36 3.38 15.28
N ASP A 421 9.56 3.10 14.79
CA ASP A 421 10.54 2.23 15.44
C ASP A 421 11.60 3.01 16.24
N ARG A 422 11.45 4.34 16.35
CA ARG A 422 12.32 5.25 17.13
C ARG A 422 11.60 5.75 18.38
N GLY A 423 10.41 6.31 18.18
CA GLY A 423 9.64 6.91 19.26
C GLY A 423 8.16 6.94 18.94
N ILE A 424 7.55 8.11 19.01
CA ILE A 424 6.20 8.41 18.53
C ILE A 424 6.11 9.91 18.25
N HIS A 425 5.40 10.31 17.21
CA HIS A 425 5.37 11.69 16.69
C HIS A 425 4.94 12.77 17.68
N TYR A 426 4.27 12.42 18.77
CA TYR A 426 3.81 13.37 19.80
C TYR A 426 4.62 13.32 21.10
N ASP A 427 5.67 12.49 21.17
CA ASP A 427 6.61 12.45 22.30
C ASP A 427 7.93 13.13 21.92
N PRO A 428 8.14 14.42 22.24
CA PRO A 428 9.35 15.12 21.89
C PRO A 428 10.54 14.83 22.82
N SER A 429 10.37 13.99 23.84
CA SER A 429 11.46 13.62 24.77
C SER A 429 12.58 12.81 24.08
N ARG A 430 12.26 12.14 22.99
CA ARG A 430 13.19 11.34 22.18
C ARG A 430 12.94 11.56 20.67
N PRO A 431 13.90 11.24 19.80
CA PRO A 431 13.68 11.25 18.36
C PRO A 431 12.55 10.30 17.97
N SER A 432 11.74 10.69 17.00
CA SER A 432 10.75 9.86 16.34
C SER A 432 11.12 9.64 14.87
N ARG A 433 10.53 8.63 14.21
CA ARG A 433 10.77 8.37 12.78
C ARG A 433 10.40 9.57 11.91
N ILE A 434 9.29 10.29 12.23
CA ILE A 434 8.96 11.50 11.49
C ILE A 434 10.02 12.59 11.69
N GLU A 435 10.58 12.74 12.90
CA GLU A 435 11.65 13.68 13.14
C GLU A 435 12.91 13.35 12.31
N GLU A 436 13.28 12.06 12.22
CA GLU A 436 14.37 11.60 11.34
C GLU A 436 14.09 11.88 9.85
N ILE A 437 12.87 11.61 9.39
CA ILE A 437 12.44 11.92 8.00
C ILE A 437 12.61 13.40 7.69
N LEU A 438 12.14 14.27 8.57
CA LEU A 438 12.19 15.72 8.38
C LEU A 438 13.61 16.27 8.50
N ALA A 439 14.47 15.67 9.33
CA ALA A 439 15.85 16.09 9.54
C ALA A 439 16.83 15.63 8.45
N ARG A 440 16.52 14.57 7.68
CA ARG A 440 17.46 13.92 6.74
C ARG A 440 18.06 14.82 5.65
N GLY A 441 17.44 15.90 5.31
CA GLY A 441 18.06 16.92 4.47
C GLY A 441 17.87 16.79 2.94
N THR A 442 17.38 15.70 2.44
CA THR A 442 17.36 15.39 0.99
C THR A 442 15.94 15.19 0.47
N PHE A 443 15.18 16.29 0.36
CA PHE A 443 13.93 16.29 -0.42
C PHE A 443 14.24 16.70 -1.85
N THR A 444 13.85 15.89 -2.82
CA THR A 444 13.98 16.20 -4.25
C THR A 444 12.93 17.23 -4.69
N ASP A 445 13.10 17.80 -5.88
CA ASP A 445 12.09 18.69 -6.45
C ASP A 445 10.76 17.95 -6.72
N ALA A 446 10.83 16.65 -7.04
CA ALA A 446 9.64 15.82 -7.18
C ALA A 446 8.91 15.63 -5.84
N ASP A 447 9.63 15.46 -4.72
CA ASP A 447 9.04 15.36 -3.38
C ASP A 447 8.35 16.66 -2.99
N ARG A 448 8.98 17.82 -3.24
CA ARG A 448 8.39 19.13 -3.00
C ARG A 448 7.14 19.37 -3.87
N ALA A 449 7.23 19.07 -5.16
CA ALA A 449 6.08 19.19 -6.08
C ALA A 449 4.91 18.32 -5.63
N ARG A 450 5.18 17.09 -5.15
CA ARG A 450 4.15 16.22 -4.61
C ARG A 450 3.59 16.73 -3.29
N GLY A 451 4.43 17.27 -2.41
CA GLY A 451 3.99 17.94 -1.18
C GLY A 451 3.06 19.13 -1.47
N THR A 452 3.43 19.96 -2.46
CA THR A 452 2.58 21.06 -2.95
C THR A 452 1.24 20.55 -3.46
N ALA A 453 1.22 19.53 -4.33
CA ALA A 453 0.00 18.96 -4.88
C ALA A 453 -0.93 18.39 -3.79
N LEU A 454 -0.38 17.67 -2.81
CA LEU A 454 -1.12 17.13 -1.67
C LEU A 454 -1.74 18.26 -0.83
N ARG A 455 -0.97 19.31 -0.53
CA ARG A 455 -1.46 20.47 0.21
C ARG A 455 -2.66 21.11 -0.50
N PHE A 456 -2.56 21.35 -1.81
CA PHE A 456 -3.68 21.88 -2.59
C PHE A 456 -4.88 20.92 -2.62
N ALA A 457 -4.66 19.63 -2.79
CA ALA A 457 -5.74 18.64 -2.78
C ALA A 457 -6.50 18.60 -1.45
N ILE A 458 -5.79 18.65 -0.32
CA ILE A 458 -6.37 18.66 1.04
C ILE A 458 -7.18 19.93 1.25
N THR A 459 -6.62 21.09 0.90
CA THR A 459 -7.28 22.39 1.11
C THR A 459 -8.48 22.57 0.18
N ALA A 460 -8.38 22.20 -1.07
CA ALA A 460 -9.49 22.27 -2.03
C ALA A 460 -10.65 21.31 -1.64
N ALA A 461 -10.34 20.14 -1.11
CA ALA A 461 -11.34 19.18 -0.67
C ALA A 461 -11.89 19.46 0.75
N GLY A 462 -11.34 20.42 1.50
CA GLY A 462 -11.71 20.70 2.88
C GLY A 462 -11.44 19.53 3.83
N VAL A 463 -10.50 18.65 3.50
CA VAL A 463 -10.23 17.42 4.26
C VAL A 463 -9.29 17.71 5.43
N GLY A 464 -9.54 17.03 6.56
CA GLY A 464 -8.71 17.02 7.77
C GLY A 464 -8.70 15.65 8.44
N LYS A 465 -8.36 15.60 9.72
CA LYS A 465 -8.24 14.34 10.48
C LYS A 465 -9.57 13.61 10.64
N TYR A 466 -10.66 14.30 10.94
CA TYR A 466 -11.94 13.69 11.36
C TYR A 466 -13.11 13.94 10.40
N ASN A 467 -13.08 14.98 9.60
CA ASN A 467 -14.05 15.31 8.55
C ASN A 467 -15.52 15.28 9.05
N LEU A 468 -15.77 15.95 10.18
CA LEU A 468 -17.06 15.90 10.88
C LEU A 468 -18.16 16.74 10.25
N GLY A 469 -17.76 17.70 9.37
CA GLY A 469 -18.63 18.79 8.95
C GLY A 469 -18.90 19.77 10.09
N GLY A 470 -19.85 20.68 9.88
CA GLY A 470 -20.24 21.67 10.86
C GLY A 470 -21.05 22.81 10.25
N ARG A 471 -21.46 23.75 11.09
CA ARG A 471 -22.10 24.97 10.63
C ARG A 471 -21.05 25.95 10.08
N VAL A 472 -21.33 26.58 8.94
CA VAL A 472 -20.47 27.63 8.40
C VAL A 472 -20.29 28.74 9.43
N TRP A 473 -19.06 28.96 9.84
CA TRP A 473 -18.70 30.03 10.74
C TRP A 473 -18.43 31.32 9.94
N LYS A 474 -18.84 32.44 10.50
CA LYS A 474 -18.59 33.76 9.90
C LYS A 474 -17.68 34.55 10.82
N ARG A 475 -16.67 35.21 10.23
CA ARG A 475 -15.79 36.11 10.94
C ARG A 475 -16.65 37.23 11.61
N PRO A 476 -16.42 37.55 12.87
CA PRO A 476 -17.06 38.68 13.52
C PRO A 476 -16.70 39.99 12.83
N ASP A 477 -17.62 40.95 12.84
CA ASP A 477 -17.38 42.31 12.32
C ASP A 477 -16.52 43.07 13.31
N THR A 478 -15.20 42.94 13.18
CA THR A 478 -14.23 43.55 14.09
C THR A 478 -12.90 43.83 13.37
N GLU A 479 -12.29 44.95 13.72
CA GLU A 479 -10.91 45.29 13.32
C GLU A 479 -9.86 44.58 14.17
N ARG A 480 -10.27 43.90 15.23
CA ARG A 480 -9.37 43.16 16.13
C ARG A 480 -8.80 41.93 15.38
N LYS A 481 -7.57 41.57 15.72
CA LYS A 481 -6.98 40.30 15.28
C LYS A 481 -7.81 39.11 15.79
N VAL A 482 -8.23 38.24 14.92
CA VAL A 482 -9.05 37.04 15.28
C VAL A 482 -8.14 35.85 15.44
N ILE A 483 -8.09 35.31 16.66
CA ILE A 483 -7.23 34.18 17.03
C ILE A 483 -8.08 32.97 17.34
N LEU A 484 -7.79 31.86 16.64
CA LEU A 484 -8.39 30.56 16.96
C LEU A 484 -7.54 29.83 18.01
N VAL A 485 -8.15 29.43 19.12
CA VAL A 485 -7.52 28.61 20.16
C VAL A 485 -8.11 27.21 20.12
N ALA A 486 -7.25 26.23 19.83
CA ALA A 486 -7.65 24.83 19.74
C ALA A 486 -7.63 24.13 21.08
N GLY A 487 -8.81 23.77 21.61
CA GLY A 487 -8.94 22.93 22.78
C GLY A 487 -8.47 21.48 22.52
N GLN A 488 -7.96 20.85 23.57
CA GLN A 488 -7.49 19.47 23.54
C GLN A 488 -8.05 18.69 24.75
N VAL A 489 -7.96 17.36 24.66
CA VAL A 489 -8.34 16.50 25.78
C VAL A 489 -7.24 16.53 26.83
N GLY A 490 -7.56 16.89 28.08
CA GLY A 490 -6.55 17.13 29.11
C GLY A 490 -5.72 15.89 29.52
N ASP A 491 -6.25 14.67 29.35
CA ASP A 491 -5.54 13.40 29.56
C ASP A 491 -4.96 12.80 28.26
N ASP A 492 -4.86 13.59 27.19
CA ASP A 492 -4.25 13.16 25.94
C ASP A 492 -2.72 13.04 26.10
N GLN A 493 -2.18 11.92 25.62
CA GLN A 493 -0.73 11.67 25.69
C GLN A 493 0.10 12.74 24.96
N SER A 494 -0.46 13.33 23.92
CA SER A 494 0.21 14.40 23.17
C SER A 494 0.35 15.68 24.02
N VAL A 495 -0.61 15.99 24.89
CA VAL A 495 -0.53 17.11 25.83
C VAL A 495 0.42 16.77 26.97
N LEU A 496 0.25 15.58 27.58
CA LEU A 496 1.05 15.14 28.72
C LEU A 496 2.57 15.08 28.43
N LEU A 497 2.93 14.62 27.23
CA LEU A 497 4.31 14.46 26.81
C LEU A 497 4.87 15.69 26.09
N GLY A 498 4.02 16.33 25.25
CA GLY A 498 4.45 17.38 24.33
C GLY A 498 4.20 18.81 24.82
N SER A 499 3.49 19.04 25.94
CA SER A 499 3.16 20.39 26.41
C SER A 499 3.48 20.58 27.91
N PRO A 500 4.77 20.75 28.25
CA PRO A 500 5.18 20.82 29.65
C PRO A 500 4.77 22.10 30.39
N LEU A 501 4.60 23.23 29.66
CA LEU A 501 4.34 24.55 30.24
C LEU A 501 2.85 24.90 30.29
N VAL A 502 2.05 24.41 29.35
CA VAL A 502 0.61 24.67 29.21
C VAL A 502 -0.08 23.34 29.09
N ARG A 503 -0.94 22.95 30.05
CA ARG A 503 -1.50 21.61 30.15
C ARG A 503 -3.02 21.55 30.08
N SER A 504 -3.69 22.71 30.03
CA SER A 504 -5.13 22.80 29.97
C SER A 504 -5.58 23.88 28.98
N ASP A 505 -6.81 23.77 28.50
CA ASP A 505 -7.43 24.75 27.61
C ASP A 505 -7.52 26.13 28.29
N ALA A 506 -7.81 26.17 29.59
CA ALA A 506 -7.86 27.41 30.36
C ALA A 506 -6.49 28.10 30.47
N GLU A 507 -5.41 27.35 30.70
CA GLU A 507 -4.05 27.88 30.68
C GLU A 507 -3.66 28.41 29.32
N LEU A 508 -4.01 27.69 28.24
CA LEU A 508 -3.75 28.12 26.86
C LEU A 508 -4.47 29.44 26.57
N LEU A 509 -5.75 29.56 26.92
CA LEU A 509 -6.53 30.79 26.70
C LEU A 509 -5.95 31.96 27.49
N ARG A 510 -5.55 31.77 28.74
CA ARG A 510 -4.87 32.83 29.54
C ARG A 510 -3.55 33.25 28.90
N ALA A 511 -2.75 32.28 28.43
CA ALA A 511 -1.49 32.58 27.76
C ALA A 511 -1.67 33.37 26.45
N VAL A 512 -2.70 33.04 25.67
CA VAL A 512 -3.07 33.76 24.44
C VAL A 512 -3.54 35.20 24.78
N ARG A 513 -4.45 35.36 25.74
CA ARG A 513 -4.96 36.69 26.13
C ARG A 513 -3.82 37.56 26.70
N ALA A 514 -2.89 37.01 27.45
CA ALA A 514 -1.73 37.75 27.96
C ALA A 514 -0.76 38.20 26.85
N GLY A 515 -0.64 37.40 25.78
CA GLY A 515 0.19 37.76 24.63
C GLY A 515 -0.42 38.72 23.62
N ASP A 516 -1.76 38.65 23.48
CA ASP A 516 -2.56 39.49 22.55
C ASP A 516 -3.80 40.00 23.29
N PRO A 517 -3.66 41.04 24.14
CA PRO A 517 -4.74 41.54 25.00
C PRO A 517 -5.99 41.99 24.26
N ASP A 518 -5.82 42.57 23.07
CA ASP A 518 -6.90 43.14 22.27
C ASP A 518 -7.48 42.16 21.23
N ALA A 519 -6.94 40.95 21.11
CA ALA A 519 -7.39 40.00 20.12
C ALA A 519 -8.84 39.53 20.37
N TRP A 520 -9.57 39.19 19.31
CA TRP A 520 -10.82 38.46 19.37
C TRP A 520 -10.49 36.97 19.44
N ILE A 521 -10.72 36.32 20.57
CA ILE A 521 -10.37 34.91 20.80
C ILE A 521 -11.57 34.03 20.55
N VAL A 522 -11.44 33.14 19.54
CA VAL A 522 -12.40 32.09 19.22
C VAL A 522 -11.89 30.80 19.82
N TYR A 523 -12.57 30.26 20.80
CA TYR A 523 -12.26 28.97 21.43
C TYR A 523 -13.00 27.84 20.72
N ARG A 524 -12.27 26.84 20.24
CA ARG A 524 -12.82 25.60 19.69
C ARG A 524 -12.51 24.43 20.59
N PRO A 525 -13.46 23.94 21.39
CA PRO A 525 -13.25 22.76 22.23
C PRO A 525 -13.02 21.48 21.38
N HIS A 526 -12.34 20.50 21.97
CA HIS A 526 -12.06 19.25 21.26
C HIS A 526 -13.35 18.47 20.93
N PRO A 527 -13.52 17.92 19.71
CA PRO A 527 -14.76 17.23 19.31
C PRO A 527 -15.15 16.06 20.20
N ASP A 528 -14.20 15.28 20.73
CA ASP A 528 -14.49 14.18 21.68
C ASP A 528 -15.02 14.69 23.02
N VAL A 529 -14.64 15.91 23.43
CA VAL A 529 -15.15 16.57 24.64
C VAL A 529 -16.56 17.08 24.40
N VAL A 530 -16.80 17.74 23.27
CA VAL A 530 -18.15 18.21 22.87
C VAL A 530 -19.11 17.04 22.75
N ALA A 531 -18.67 15.91 22.21
CA ALA A 531 -19.47 14.70 22.10
C ALA A 531 -19.67 13.97 23.44
N GLY A 532 -19.06 14.41 24.54
CA GLY A 532 -19.12 13.76 25.86
C GLY A 532 -18.40 12.40 25.90
N LEU A 533 -17.51 12.14 24.98
CA LEU A 533 -16.78 10.87 24.87
C LEU A 533 -15.51 10.87 25.71
N ARG A 534 -14.93 12.05 26.00
CA ARG A 534 -13.72 12.23 26.82
C ARG A 534 -13.88 13.42 27.78
N LYS A 535 -13.06 13.42 28.84
CA LYS A 535 -13.00 14.53 29.80
C LYS A 535 -12.09 15.64 29.28
N GLY A 536 -12.44 16.89 29.52
CA GLY A 536 -11.67 18.05 29.11
C GLY A 536 -12.57 19.28 28.95
N GLY A 537 -12.03 20.34 28.35
CA GLY A 537 -12.66 21.61 28.22
C GLY A 537 -12.40 22.52 29.42
N ILE A 538 -13.12 23.62 29.49
CA ILE A 538 -13.03 24.63 30.59
C ILE A 538 -13.94 24.17 31.72
N ALA A 539 -13.41 24.12 32.94
CA ALA A 539 -14.25 23.83 34.14
C ALA A 539 -15.23 24.97 34.37
N PRO A 540 -16.44 24.69 34.92
CA PRO A 540 -17.46 25.72 35.18
C PRO A 540 -16.96 26.90 36.02
N ASP A 541 -16.02 26.62 36.94
CA ASP A 541 -15.44 27.61 37.85
C ASP A 541 -14.22 28.34 37.25
N ASP A 542 -13.77 27.95 36.06
CA ASP A 542 -12.58 28.53 35.39
C ASP A 542 -13.01 29.71 34.52
N VAL A 543 -12.72 30.92 34.96
CA VAL A 543 -12.92 32.14 34.13
C VAL A 543 -11.83 32.18 33.05
N ALA A 544 -12.17 31.68 31.86
CA ALA A 544 -11.23 31.66 30.73
C ALA A 544 -11.52 32.83 29.77
N PRO A 545 -10.51 33.61 29.36
CA PRO A 545 -10.69 34.83 28.59
C PRO A 545 -10.80 34.54 27.07
N PHE A 546 -12.01 34.20 26.61
CA PHE A 546 -12.34 34.11 25.18
C PHE A 546 -13.56 35.01 24.85
N ASP A 547 -13.71 35.37 23.59
CA ASP A 547 -14.83 36.20 23.12
C ASP A 547 -15.96 35.32 22.54
N GLU A 548 -15.63 34.16 21.94
CA GLU A 548 -16.58 33.28 21.26
C GLU A 548 -16.22 31.79 21.42
N VAL A 549 -17.24 30.90 21.46
CA VAL A 549 -17.06 29.45 21.40
C VAL A 549 -17.57 28.89 20.08
N ALA A 550 -16.70 28.23 19.31
CA ALA A 550 -17.00 27.66 17.99
C ALA A 550 -17.06 26.10 18.03
N ALA A 551 -17.92 25.54 18.90
CA ALA A 551 -17.96 24.09 19.15
C ALA A 551 -18.46 23.27 17.96
N ASP A 552 -19.44 23.78 17.19
CA ASP A 552 -20.10 23.13 16.07
C ASP A 552 -19.71 23.73 14.71
N ALA A 553 -18.71 24.60 14.69
CA ALA A 553 -18.29 25.28 13.49
C ALA A 553 -17.55 24.34 12.52
N ASP A 554 -17.82 24.47 11.22
CA ASP A 554 -17.03 23.86 10.17
C ASP A 554 -15.60 24.38 10.21
N LEU A 555 -14.63 23.47 10.21
CA LEU A 555 -13.22 23.84 10.39
C LEU A 555 -12.66 24.66 9.23
N ASP A 556 -13.08 24.36 7.99
CA ASP A 556 -12.61 25.07 6.82
C ASP A 556 -13.11 26.52 6.79
N SER A 557 -14.36 26.76 7.23
CA SER A 557 -14.91 28.11 7.38
C SER A 557 -14.21 28.92 8.49
N LEU A 558 -13.82 28.27 9.60
CA LEU A 558 -12.99 28.90 10.64
C LEU A 558 -11.63 29.33 10.07
N PHE A 559 -10.94 28.44 9.38
CA PHE A 559 -9.63 28.74 8.80
C PHE A 559 -9.66 29.90 7.79
N ARG A 560 -10.76 30.09 7.06
CA ARG A 560 -10.90 31.22 6.16
C ARG A 560 -11.10 32.57 6.84
N GLY A 561 -11.50 32.55 8.10
CA GLY A 561 -11.87 33.79 8.80
C GLY A 561 -10.97 34.17 9.98
N VAL A 562 -9.96 33.37 10.33
CA VAL A 562 -9.04 33.67 11.44
C VAL A 562 -7.67 34.13 10.93
N ASP A 563 -6.99 34.97 11.71
CA ASP A 563 -5.70 35.53 11.35
C ASP A 563 -4.53 34.72 11.90
N GLU A 564 -4.74 33.94 12.99
CA GLU A 564 -3.73 33.16 13.67
C GLU A 564 -4.35 31.98 14.45
N VAL A 565 -3.59 30.91 14.61
CA VAL A 565 -4.01 29.72 15.34
C VAL A 565 -3.04 29.41 16.47
N HIS A 566 -3.55 29.23 17.69
CA HIS A 566 -2.77 28.84 18.86
C HIS A 566 -3.13 27.41 19.30
N VAL A 567 -2.11 26.59 19.55
CA VAL A 567 -2.25 25.19 19.94
C VAL A 567 -1.27 24.82 21.05
N MET A 568 -1.62 23.83 21.85
CA MET A 568 -0.62 23.07 22.62
C MET A 568 0.14 22.13 21.67
N THR A 569 -0.49 21.02 21.32
CA THR A 569 0.10 20.00 20.42
C THR A 569 -0.87 19.49 19.36
N SER A 570 -2.00 20.18 19.19
CA SER A 570 -3.10 19.78 18.32
C SER A 570 -2.69 19.68 16.86
N LEU A 571 -3.16 18.63 16.17
CA LEU A 571 -3.01 18.50 14.72
C LEU A 571 -3.68 19.64 13.93
N LEU A 572 -4.64 20.34 14.56
CA LEU A 572 -5.28 21.53 13.98
C LEU A 572 -4.25 22.60 13.57
N GLY A 573 -3.13 22.73 14.30
CA GLY A 573 -2.02 23.60 13.89
C GLY A 573 -1.38 23.16 12.57
N PHE A 574 -1.20 21.87 12.33
CA PHE A 574 -0.73 21.37 11.03
C PHE A 574 -1.74 21.66 9.92
N GLU A 575 -3.03 21.44 10.17
CA GLU A 575 -4.11 21.75 9.22
C GLU A 575 -4.20 23.26 8.90
N ALA A 576 -3.88 24.13 9.85
CA ALA A 576 -3.75 25.58 9.66
C ALA A 576 -2.54 25.92 8.78
N LEU A 577 -1.38 25.32 9.04
CA LEU A 577 -0.18 25.49 8.19
C LEU A 577 -0.43 25.12 6.73
N LEU A 578 -1.18 24.03 6.48
CA LEU A 578 -1.56 23.62 5.11
C LEU A 578 -2.31 24.72 4.36
N ARG A 579 -3.04 25.60 5.08
CA ARG A 579 -3.81 26.73 4.56
C ARG A 579 -3.06 28.07 4.60
N GLY A 580 -1.78 28.05 5.00
CA GLY A 580 -0.93 29.23 5.09
C GLY A 580 -1.25 30.14 6.27
N ILE A 581 -1.99 29.65 7.27
CA ILE A 581 -2.33 30.44 8.46
C ILE A 581 -1.18 30.38 9.46
N PRO A 582 -0.73 31.53 10.03
CA PRO A 582 0.26 31.57 11.08
C PRO A 582 -0.14 30.71 12.31
N VAL A 583 0.81 29.92 12.83
CA VAL A 583 0.60 29.03 13.98
C VAL A 583 1.57 29.35 15.09
N VAL A 584 1.05 29.45 16.32
CA VAL A 584 1.83 29.55 17.57
C VAL A 584 1.69 28.26 18.35
N CYS A 585 2.80 27.59 18.60
CA CYS A 585 2.86 26.36 19.37
C CYS A 585 3.29 26.65 20.81
N HIS A 586 2.44 26.31 21.78
CA HIS A 586 2.72 26.40 23.20
C HIS A 586 3.33 25.08 23.76
N GLY A 587 3.27 24.01 22.98
CA GLY A 587 3.96 22.74 23.17
C GLY A 587 4.85 22.41 21.98
N LEU A 588 5.28 21.16 21.87
CA LEU A 588 6.19 20.65 20.83
C LEU A 588 5.52 19.55 19.96
N PRO A 589 4.51 19.89 19.13
CA PRO A 589 4.01 18.95 18.14
C PRO A 589 5.08 18.61 17.09
N PHE A 590 4.85 17.58 16.27
CA PHE A 590 5.85 17.12 15.28
C PHE A 590 6.22 18.18 14.24
N TYR A 591 5.34 19.13 13.99
CA TYR A 591 5.53 20.20 13.00
C TYR A 591 6.16 21.48 13.59
N ALA A 592 6.37 21.56 14.91
CA ALA A 592 7.06 22.65 15.58
C ALA A 592 8.59 22.50 15.50
N GLY A 593 9.34 23.60 15.58
CA GLY A 593 10.81 23.61 15.60
C GLY A 593 11.49 23.58 14.23
N TRP A 594 10.73 23.66 13.12
CA TRP A 594 11.24 23.62 11.75
C TRP A 594 11.23 24.99 11.04
N GLY A 595 10.98 26.08 11.79
CA GLY A 595 10.93 27.45 11.27
C GLY A 595 9.64 27.79 10.49
N LEU A 596 8.61 26.97 10.60
CA LEU A 596 7.28 27.15 9.99
C LEU A 596 6.24 27.68 10.99
N THR A 597 6.54 27.63 12.28
CA THR A 597 5.68 28.01 13.40
C THR A 597 6.42 29.01 14.31
N ARG A 598 5.66 29.71 15.14
CA ARG A 598 6.21 30.45 16.29
C ARG A 598 6.14 29.56 17.51
N ASP A 599 7.29 29.08 17.97
CA ASP A 599 7.38 28.06 19.01
C ASP A 599 7.74 28.71 20.34
N ARG A 600 6.99 28.41 21.41
CA ARG A 600 7.25 28.84 22.78
C ARG A 600 8.27 27.97 23.50
N ILE A 601 8.55 26.77 22.93
CA ILE A 601 9.51 25.81 23.46
C ILE A 601 10.49 25.44 22.35
N ALA A 602 11.78 25.53 22.64
CA ALA A 602 12.83 25.14 21.69
C ALA A 602 13.04 23.62 21.66
N CYS A 603 13.34 23.09 20.48
CA CYS A 603 13.78 21.72 20.29
C CYS A 603 15.09 21.69 19.49
N PRO A 604 16.27 21.65 20.16
CA PRO A 604 17.57 21.76 19.47
C PRO A 604 17.81 20.69 18.39
N ARG A 605 17.21 19.50 18.52
CA ARG A 605 17.30 18.44 17.50
C ARG A 605 16.65 18.79 16.18
N ARG A 606 15.70 19.76 16.17
CA ARG A 606 14.96 20.24 14.99
C ARG A 606 15.55 21.53 14.44
N GLY A 607 16.89 21.64 14.40
CA GLY A 607 17.62 22.85 14.04
C GLY A 607 17.59 23.24 12.57
N ARG A 608 16.92 22.47 11.70
CA ARG A 608 16.78 22.74 10.26
C ARG A 608 15.53 23.58 9.96
N ARG A 609 15.64 24.55 9.02
CA ARG A 609 14.46 25.15 8.41
C ARG A 609 13.96 24.29 7.26
N LEU A 610 12.66 24.00 7.26
CA LEU A 610 11.97 23.30 6.19
C LEU A 610 11.13 24.24 5.34
N ALA A 611 10.94 23.90 4.07
CA ALA A 611 9.81 24.38 3.31
C ALA A 611 8.53 23.65 3.77
N LEU A 612 7.38 24.34 3.67
CA LEU A 612 6.09 23.73 4.05
C LEU A 612 5.82 22.43 3.27
N ASP A 613 6.15 22.41 1.98
CA ASP A 613 5.90 21.26 1.13
C ASP A 613 6.81 20.05 1.46
N GLU A 614 8.01 20.30 2.04
CA GLU A 614 8.87 19.25 2.60
C GLU A 614 8.24 18.63 3.87
N LEU A 615 7.68 19.47 4.75
CA LEU A 615 6.93 19.01 5.92
C LEU A 615 5.72 18.18 5.50
N VAL A 616 4.96 18.64 4.49
CA VAL A 616 3.78 17.94 3.96
C VAL A 616 4.17 16.57 3.40
N PHE A 617 5.21 16.52 2.58
CA PHE A 617 5.70 15.25 2.00
C PHE A 617 6.13 14.28 3.09
N GLY A 618 6.98 14.69 4.01
CA GLY A 618 7.45 13.84 5.10
C GLY A 618 6.31 13.33 5.99
N ALA A 619 5.36 14.21 6.33
CA ALA A 619 4.24 13.88 7.22
C ALA A 619 3.15 13.05 6.56
N LEU A 620 2.89 13.20 5.26
CA LEU A 620 1.77 12.55 4.60
C LEU A 620 2.19 11.44 3.62
N VAL A 621 3.42 11.44 3.10
CA VAL A 621 3.87 10.41 2.16
C VAL A 621 4.77 9.37 2.83
N ASP A 622 5.79 9.84 3.57
CA ASP A 622 6.83 8.96 4.08
C ASP A 622 6.51 8.32 5.43
N TYR A 623 5.76 9.01 6.28
CA TYR A 623 5.53 8.57 7.65
C TYR A 623 4.35 7.62 7.83
N PRO A 624 3.11 7.92 7.34
CA PRO A 624 1.96 7.05 7.53
C PRO A 624 1.83 6.00 6.42
N ARG A 625 1.06 4.96 6.71
CA ARG A 625 0.55 3.99 5.73
C ARG A 625 -0.95 4.16 5.61
N TYR A 626 -1.46 3.89 4.42
CA TYR A 626 -2.86 4.13 4.09
C TYR A 626 -3.54 2.86 3.56
N LEU A 627 -4.75 2.60 4.05
CA LEU A 627 -5.61 1.50 3.59
C LEU A 627 -7.05 1.97 3.41
N MET A 628 -7.64 1.55 2.31
CA MET A 628 -9.09 1.68 2.14
C MET A 628 -9.84 0.70 3.06
N PRO A 629 -11.01 1.08 3.59
CA PRO A 629 -11.81 0.20 4.42
C PRO A 629 -12.15 -1.13 3.73
N GLY A 630 -11.80 -2.24 4.38
CA GLY A 630 -12.01 -3.59 3.85
C GLY A 630 -10.93 -4.11 2.90
N SER A 631 -9.91 -3.30 2.58
CA SER A 631 -8.76 -3.71 1.79
C SER A 631 -7.59 -4.14 2.68
N SER A 632 -6.68 -4.92 2.10
CA SER A 632 -5.33 -5.21 2.60
C SER A 632 -4.25 -4.74 1.61
N PHE A 633 -4.65 -3.93 0.63
CA PHE A 633 -3.78 -3.35 -0.38
C PHE A 633 -3.57 -1.87 -0.05
N PHE A 634 -2.31 -1.47 0.13
CA PHE A 634 -1.94 -0.10 0.49
C PHE A 634 -2.14 0.84 -0.68
N VAL A 635 -2.61 2.04 -0.35
CA VAL A 635 -2.89 3.11 -1.30
C VAL A 635 -2.10 4.37 -0.95
N THR A 636 -2.07 5.33 -1.84
CA THR A 636 -1.40 6.62 -1.64
C THR A 636 -2.26 7.60 -0.83
N PRO A 637 -1.67 8.65 -0.22
CA PRO A 637 -2.43 9.69 0.47
C PRO A 637 -3.43 10.41 -0.45
N GLU A 638 -3.08 10.63 -1.72
CA GLU A 638 -3.97 11.25 -2.72
C GLU A 638 -5.29 10.47 -2.84
N ARG A 639 -5.19 9.14 -2.83
CA ARG A 639 -6.37 8.27 -2.89
C ARG A 639 -7.24 8.40 -1.64
N ILE A 640 -6.63 8.50 -0.47
CA ILE A 640 -7.36 8.70 0.79
C ILE A 640 -8.04 10.07 0.83
N ILE A 641 -7.38 11.13 0.35
CA ILE A 641 -7.99 12.47 0.24
C ILE A 641 -9.26 12.40 -0.62
N SER A 642 -9.19 11.79 -1.80
CA SER A 642 -10.34 11.60 -2.68
C SER A 642 -11.47 10.82 -2.01
N GLU A 643 -11.16 9.77 -1.27
CA GLU A 643 -12.14 8.95 -0.56
C GLU A 643 -12.76 9.69 0.63
N LEU A 644 -11.97 10.44 1.40
CA LEU A 644 -12.47 11.25 2.50
C LEU A 644 -13.40 12.36 1.98
N ALA A 645 -13.02 13.02 0.88
CA ALA A 645 -13.84 14.03 0.22
C ALA A 645 -15.18 13.45 -0.28
N ALA A 646 -15.15 12.29 -0.93
CA ALA A 646 -16.35 11.63 -1.43
C ALA A 646 -17.31 11.20 -0.31
N ARG A 647 -16.79 10.92 0.89
CA ARG A 647 -17.59 10.54 2.08
C ARG A 647 -17.96 11.72 2.95
N ALA A 648 -17.29 12.86 2.83
CA ALA A 648 -17.63 14.07 3.56
C ALA A 648 -19.04 14.52 3.15
N GLY A 649 -19.90 14.79 4.15
CA GLY A 649 -21.27 15.21 3.90
C GLY A 649 -22.29 14.11 3.62
N THR A 650 -21.89 12.84 3.49
CA THR A 650 -22.84 11.72 3.44
C THR A 650 -23.11 11.19 4.85
N PRO A 651 -24.30 11.44 5.44
CA PRO A 651 -24.65 10.85 6.72
C PRO A 651 -24.74 9.32 6.53
N SER A 652 -23.81 8.58 7.11
CA SER A 652 -23.91 7.13 7.12
C SER A 652 -25.06 6.72 8.06
N PRO A 653 -26.17 6.15 7.57
CA PRO A 653 -27.32 5.79 8.41
C PRO A 653 -26.96 4.86 9.57
N GLY A 654 -25.90 4.07 9.43
CA GLY A 654 -25.36 3.21 10.47
C GLY A 654 -24.56 3.93 11.56
N LEU A 655 -24.06 5.14 11.30
CA LEU A 655 -23.28 5.92 12.27
C LEU A 655 -24.16 6.44 13.41
N SER A 656 -25.38 6.93 13.12
CA SER A 656 -26.29 7.47 14.15
C SER A 656 -26.79 6.38 15.10
N MET A 657 -27.09 5.18 14.61
CA MET A 657 -27.49 4.04 15.45
C MET A 657 -26.31 3.46 16.24
N ARG A 658 -25.12 3.38 15.63
CA ARG A 658 -23.89 3.00 16.35
C ARG A 658 -23.53 4.00 17.45
N ARG A 659 -23.64 5.30 17.18
CA ARG A 659 -23.43 6.37 18.17
C ARG A 659 -24.38 6.21 19.37
N ARG A 660 -25.66 5.93 19.13
CA ARG A 660 -26.63 5.64 20.20
C ARG A 660 -26.30 4.36 20.98
N ALA A 661 -25.95 3.27 20.28
CA ALA A 661 -25.59 2.00 20.92
C ALA A 661 -24.29 2.11 21.74
N ILE A 662 -23.29 2.83 21.27
CA ILE A 662 -22.03 3.06 22.00
C ILE A 662 -22.27 3.95 23.23
N ARG A 663 -23.09 5.00 23.15
CA ARG A 663 -23.48 5.80 24.30
C ARG A 663 -24.15 4.94 25.37
N ILE A 664 -25.10 4.08 25.00
CA ILE A 664 -25.84 3.23 25.91
C ILE A 664 -24.97 2.14 26.55
N LEU A 665 -24.08 1.52 25.78
CA LEU A 665 -23.31 0.36 26.24
C LEU A 665 -21.96 0.69 26.87
N VAL A 666 -21.29 1.77 26.44
CA VAL A 666 -19.92 2.08 26.87
C VAL A 666 -19.88 3.10 28.02
N GLN A 667 -20.83 4.02 28.13
CA GLN A 667 -20.87 4.99 29.24
C GLN A 667 -21.02 4.34 30.62
N PRO A 668 -21.91 3.38 30.85
CA PRO A 668 -22.03 2.74 32.17
C PRO A 668 -20.77 1.95 32.56
N TRP A 669 -20.14 1.33 31.60
CA TRP A 669 -18.94 0.50 31.80
C TRP A 669 -17.68 1.34 32.12
N ARG A 670 -17.56 2.54 31.53
CA ARG A 670 -16.50 3.50 31.85
C ARG A 670 -16.73 4.17 33.22
N ALA A 671 -17.96 4.52 33.57
CA ALA A 671 -18.30 5.06 34.89
C ALA A 671 -18.04 4.05 36.02
N ALA A 672 -18.25 2.77 35.80
CA ALA A 672 -17.92 1.71 36.74
C ALA A 672 -16.40 1.51 36.95
N ARG A 673 -15.60 1.69 35.90
CA ARG A 673 -14.14 1.52 35.97
C ARG A 673 -13.43 2.69 36.67
N THR A 674 -13.98 3.90 36.63
CA THR A 674 -13.43 5.07 37.34
C THR A 674 -13.73 5.03 38.85
N ARG A 675 -14.68 4.19 39.29
CA ARG A 675 -15.01 3.96 40.74
C ARG A 675 -14.12 2.89 41.39
N ILE A 676 -13.38 2.09 40.61
CA ILE A 676 -12.40 1.12 41.12
C ILE A 676 -11.01 1.79 41.02
N GLY A 677 -10.66 2.57 42.04
CA GLY A 677 -9.31 3.11 42.24
C GLY A 677 -8.26 1.99 42.28
N PRO A 678 -6.98 2.30 42.13
CA PRO A 678 -5.92 1.31 42.21
C PRO A 678 -5.97 0.61 43.55
N ARG A 679 -5.97 -0.73 43.56
CA ARG A 679 -5.85 -1.54 44.77
C ARG A 679 -4.52 -1.18 45.44
N PRO A 680 -4.50 -0.85 46.75
CA PRO A 680 -3.24 -0.67 47.43
C PRO A 680 -2.45 -1.99 47.42
N GLY A 681 -1.18 -1.88 47.05
CA GLY A 681 -0.26 -3.01 47.10
C GLY A 681 -0.15 -3.61 48.49
N PRO A 682 0.21 -4.90 48.63
CA PRO A 682 0.33 -5.53 49.91
C PRO A 682 1.40 -4.81 50.75
N ALA A 683 1.02 -4.37 51.94
CA ALA A 683 1.93 -3.77 52.93
C ALA A 683 3.06 -4.76 53.25
N SER A 684 4.30 -4.32 53.10
CA SER A 684 5.48 -5.04 53.58
C SER A 684 5.37 -5.18 55.10
N ARG A 685 5.18 -6.41 55.60
CA ARG A 685 5.36 -6.73 57.02
C ARG A 685 6.85 -6.65 57.33
N SER A 686 7.29 -5.64 58.03
CA SER A 686 8.58 -5.61 58.70
C SER A 686 8.57 -6.71 59.78
N ALA A 687 9.50 -7.68 59.63
CA ALA A 687 9.83 -8.59 60.71
C ALA A 687 10.80 -7.85 61.66
N THR A 688 10.38 -7.77 62.93
CA THR A 688 11.29 -7.61 64.06
C THR A 688 11.91 -8.93 64.43
#